data_425a95eb5392954440008e661817f7c7
#
_entry.id   425a95eb5392954440008e661817f7c7
#
_cell.length_a   1.000
_cell.length_b   1.000
_cell.length_c   1.000
_cell.angle_alpha   90.00
_cell.angle_beta   90.00
_cell.angle_gamma   90.00
#
_symmetry.space_group_name_H-M   'P 1'
#
loop_
_entity.id
_entity.type
_entity.pdbx_description
1 polymer ?
#
loop_
_entity_poly.entity_id
_entity_poly.type
_entity_poly.pdbx_seq_one_letter_code
_entity_poly.pdbx_strand_id
1 'polypeptide(L)'
;MESLMLSLRQRKLLHYLQSQKTHTTGDDLAGYLRVSSRTIRNDITELNDVLERYGIQIISKRSIGYRLESENPEALQRLNQASSSFLSRDERVRHMVFKLCLSGEPLDLYDLEDEMFVSRTTLEHDLYALRKQYILPEPHIQFFRSKNAICFEKNERKRRVILNRLFSENWNYNAKGNTYYRYQYMEEDVVNLIMREINFYLAQHGIQIEDVNMVMLDMAVVIMYYRILQGCYLTEPLEKTFKDPTSVKAVDGLLDALEEKLSCRFPPLEREDIYLHVSCSRNLNIKDFQPHLASQYFSKETISLADTYIAEILTTYRIDFSDNEGFYLTLLQYLRYLGLPVHYFNDIPAHTDMTRSKFLIEFEIAFSFQPLALGHYGNYLNYTELLYLSFCISGVLSYLNRTAPKLRTVLMSQLNLPTFWDLKQRLLNKYKSYMDLTALLPVYMKDNYDFSGTDLVITTADKEITSLPGCETLLVSPFLTKTDYENLESYILKRQLERLYRPSLPSLVELLENAFWHEQIGTEDYFSVIELLAMDFISHGYVSPEYLTAVLRRESLLTFAFQPSIVLLYSITPSARTCLSIATLEHRIKQNSYKIRTIIMAALRPEDTTLIFRLINELYYPGFNPNDTRFLKTREELIGFFRKT
;
A
#
# COMPACT_ATOMS: atom_id res chain seq x y z
N MET A 1 2.81 -46.92 3.57
CA MET A 1 1.45 -46.36 3.47
C MET A 1 1.27 -45.86 2.05
N GLU A 2 0.30 -46.38 1.31
CA GLU A 2 -0.02 -45.91 -0.03
C GLU A 2 -0.41 -44.43 0.07
N SER A 3 0.22 -43.60 -0.73
CA SER A 3 -0.04 -42.17 -0.75
C SER A 3 -1.48 -41.94 -1.18
N LEU A 4 -2.28 -41.25 -0.37
CA LEU A 4 -3.62 -40.83 -0.73
C LEU A 4 -3.55 -39.89 -1.96
N MET A 5 -3.88 -40.37 -3.13
CA MET A 5 -3.93 -39.57 -4.34
C MET A 5 -5.20 -38.75 -4.37
N LEU A 6 -5.25 -37.65 -3.59
CA LEU A 6 -6.33 -36.69 -3.64
C LEU A 6 -6.01 -35.55 -4.63
N SER A 7 -6.98 -35.10 -5.40
CA SER A 7 -6.83 -33.90 -6.25
C SER A 7 -6.62 -32.65 -5.42
N LEU A 8 -6.02 -31.61 -6.00
CA LEU A 8 -5.83 -30.29 -5.35
C LEU A 8 -7.14 -29.75 -4.75
N ARG A 9 -8.24 -29.89 -5.50
CA ARG A 9 -9.55 -29.39 -5.07
C ARG A 9 -10.07 -30.18 -3.87
N GLN A 10 -9.96 -31.49 -3.90
CA GLN A 10 -10.37 -32.38 -2.80
C GLN A 10 -9.59 -32.10 -1.51
N ARG A 11 -8.31 -31.77 -1.59
CA ARG A 11 -7.50 -31.39 -0.42
C ARG A 11 -7.88 -30.04 0.14
N LYS A 12 -8.11 -29.04 -0.72
CA LYS A 12 -8.62 -27.73 -0.29
C LYS A 12 -9.98 -27.85 0.39
N LEU A 13 -10.85 -28.71 -0.14
CA LEU A 13 -12.14 -29.03 0.44
C LEU A 13 -12.01 -29.65 1.84
N LEU A 14 -11.14 -30.64 1.96
CA LEU A 14 -10.88 -31.33 3.23
C LEU A 14 -10.31 -30.36 4.28
N HIS A 15 -9.30 -29.57 3.90
CA HIS A 15 -8.69 -28.60 4.78
C HIS A 15 -9.68 -27.51 5.23
N TYR A 16 -10.53 -27.05 4.32
CA TYR A 16 -11.57 -26.07 4.66
C TYR A 16 -12.56 -26.65 5.68
N LEU A 17 -13.06 -27.88 5.47
CA LEU A 17 -13.98 -28.54 6.39
C LEU A 17 -13.34 -28.83 7.77
N GLN A 18 -12.03 -29.10 7.83
CA GLN A 18 -11.30 -29.26 9.09
C GLN A 18 -11.22 -27.95 9.90
N SER A 19 -11.13 -26.82 9.23
CA SER A 19 -11.08 -25.51 9.88
C SER A 19 -12.43 -25.05 10.44
N GLN A 20 -13.54 -25.68 10.03
CA GLN A 20 -14.90 -25.30 10.42
C GLN A 20 -15.39 -26.09 11.63
N LYS A 21 -15.87 -25.40 12.66
CA LYS A 21 -16.50 -26.02 13.84
C LYS A 21 -17.97 -26.36 13.62
N THR A 22 -18.59 -25.78 12.59
CA THR A 22 -20.01 -25.92 12.24
C THR A 22 -20.17 -26.49 10.83
N HIS A 23 -21.41 -26.89 10.48
CA HIS A 23 -21.69 -27.33 9.10
C HIS A 23 -21.52 -26.14 8.12
N THR A 24 -20.99 -26.45 6.96
CA THR A 24 -20.78 -25.48 5.85
C THR A 24 -21.68 -25.88 4.68
N THR A 25 -22.39 -24.91 4.09
CA THR A 25 -23.29 -25.18 2.97
C THR A 25 -22.51 -25.56 1.70
N GLY A 26 -23.15 -26.32 0.79
CA GLY A 26 -22.55 -26.67 -0.49
C GLY A 26 -22.26 -25.44 -1.38
N ASP A 27 -23.03 -24.38 -1.21
CA ASP A 27 -22.84 -23.13 -1.96
C ASP A 27 -21.67 -22.31 -1.42
N ASP A 28 -21.43 -22.31 -0.11
CA ASP A 28 -20.24 -21.70 0.49
C ASP A 28 -18.97 -22.43 0.05
N LEU A 29 -18.99 -23.77 0.03
CA LEU A 29 -17.89 -24.59 -0.47
C LEU A 29 -17.63 -24.36 -1.97
N ALA A 30 -18.69 -24.26 -2.75
CA ALA A 30 -18.63 -23.97 -4.19
C ALA A 30 -18.03 -22.57 -4.45
N GLY A 31 -18.45 -21.58 -3.68
CA GLY A 31 -17.90 -20.22 -3.73
C GLY A 31 -16.41 -20.16 -3.35
N TYR A 32 -16.03 -20.83 -2.27
CA TYR A 32 -14.64 -20.90 -1.81
C TYR A 32 -13.71 -21.56 -2.84
N LEU A 33 -14.15 -22.68 -3.44
CA LEU A 33 -13.35 -23.43 -4.41
C LEU A 33 -13.55 -22.96 -5.87
N ARG A 34 -14.44 -22.00 -6.12
CA ARG A 34 -14.82 -21.46 -7.45
C ARG A 34 -15.26 -22.55 -8.42
N VAL A 35 -16.12 -23.43 -7.96
CA VAL A 35 -16.69 -24.55 -8.73
C VAL A 35 -18.21 -24.62 -8.53
N SER A 36 -18.89 -25.50 -9.25
CA SER A 36 -20.32 -25.73 -9.05
C SER A 36 -20.61 -26.57 -7.79
N SER A 37 -21.77 -26.39 -7.17
CA SER A 37 -22.24 -27.22 -6.03
C SER A 37 -22.39 -28.70 -6.42
N ARG A 38 -22.56 -29.00 -7.72
CA ARG A 38 -22.54 -30.38 -8.25
C ARG A 38 -21.12 -30.97 -8.16
N THR A 39 -20.12 -30.17 -8.51
CA THR A 39 -18.70 -30.60 -8.42
C THR A 39 -18.31 -30.89 -6.97
N ILE A 40 -18.77 -30.05 -6.02
CA ILE A 40 -18.54 -30.26 -4.58
C ILE A 40 -19.14 -31.61 -4.11
N ARG A 41 -20.36 -31.94 -4.57
CA ARG A 41 -20.99 -33.22 -4.19
C ARG A 41 -20.20 -34.42 -4.71
N ASN A 42 -19.72 -34.37 -5.96
CA ASN A 42 -18.92 -35.43 -6.52
C ASN A 42 -17.58 -35.57 -5.74
N ASP A 43 -16.90 -34.45 -5.47
CA ASP A 43 -15.66 -34.46 -4.70
C ASP A 43 -15.85 -35.04 -3.29
N ILE A 44 -16.97 -34.72 -2.61
CA ILE A 44 -17.30 -35.27 -1.29
C ILE A 44 -17.56 -36.78 -1.36
N THR A 45 -18.23 -37.27 -2.40
CA THR A 45 -18.47 -38.70 -2.58
C THR A 45 -17.15 -39.44 -2.77
N GLU A 46 -16.31 -38.95 -3.69
CA GLU A 46 -14.97 -39.54 -3.92
C GLU A 46 -14.06 -39.50 -2.67
N LEU A 47 -14.14 -38.35 -1.94
CA LEU A 47 -13.39 -38.22 -0.67
C LEU A 47 -13.85 -39.22 0.37
N ASN A 48 -15.15 -39.43 0.56
CA ASN A 48 -15.65 -40.38 1.54
C ASN A 48 -15.23 -41.80 1.24
N ASP A 49 -15.24 -42.22 -0.03
CA ASP A 49 -14.77 -43.53 -0.46
C ASP A 49 -13.30 -43.81 -0.04
N VAL A 50 -12.51 -42.74 0.03
CA VAL A 50 -11.09 -42.81 0.42
C VAL A 50 -10.91 -42.69 1.94
N LEU A 51 -11.65 -41.78 2.56
CA LEU A 51 -11.53 -41.40 3.99
C LEU A 51 -12.09 -42.49 4.92
N GLU A 52 -13.10 -43.23 4.48
CA GLU A 52 -13.72 -44.33 5.26
C GLU A 52 -12.68 -45.35 5.79
N ARG A 53 -11.65 -45.63 5.00
CA ARG A 53 -10.53 -46.52 5.39
C ARG A 53 -9.73 -46.02 6.60
N TYR A 54 -9.86 -44.73 6.93
CA TYR A 54 -9.15 -44.05 8.01
C TYR A 54 -10.07 -43.69 9.18
N GLY A 55 -11.34 -44.12 9.13
CA GLY A 55 -12.35 -43.74 10.15
C GLY A 55 -12.70 -42.24 10.12
N ILE A 56 -12.62 -41.62 8.95
CA ILE A 56 -12.95 -40.20 8.73
C ILE A 56 -14.08 -40.13 7.70
N GLN A 57 -15.07 -39.30 7.94
CA GLN A 57 -16.20 -39.13 7.03
C GLN A 57 -16.65 -37.66 6.94
N ILE A 58 -17.01 -37.23 5.73
CA ILE A 58 -17.72 -35.95 5.53
C ILE A 58 -19.23 -36.23 5.57
N ILE A 59 -19.87 -35.83 6.65
CA ILE A 59 -21.30 -36.02 6.86
C ILE A 59 -22.07 -34.90 6.18
N SER A 60 -23.10 -35.30 5.42
CA SER A 60 -24.05 -34.39 4.79
C SER A 60 -25.35 -34.36 5.59
N LYS A 61 -25.72 -33.19 6.08
CA LYS A 61 -27.02 -32.99 6.75
C LYS A 61 -27.91 -32.11 5.89
N ARG A 62 -29.08 -32.67 5.50
CA ARG A 62 -30.02 -32.00 4.59
C ARG A 62 -30.40 -30.60 5.12
N SER A 63 -30.33 -29.58 4.29
CA SER A 63 -30.60 -28.16 4.56
C SER A 63 -29.65 -27.49 5.58
N ILE A 64 -28.62 -28.17 6.07
CA ILE A 64 -27.64 -27.61 7.01
C ILE A 64 -26.25 -27.52 6.38
N GLY A 65 -25.84 -28.55 5.63
CA GLY A 65 -24.54 -28.58 4.95
C GLY A 65 -23.68 -29.77 5.31
N TYR A 66 -22.38 -29.61 5.09
CA TYR A 66 -21.36 -30.63 5.25
C TYR A 66 -20.48 -30.37 6.46
N ARG A 67 -20.05 -31.42 7.14
CA ARG A 67 -19.12 -31.38 8.27
C ARG A 67 -18.22 -32.58 8.24
N LEU A 68 -16.95 -32.40 8.59
CA LEU A 68 -16.00 -33.49 8.76
C LEU A 68 -16.15 -34.09 10.16
N GLU A 69 -16.29 -35.42 10.26
CA GLU A 69 -16.30 -36.16 11.51
C GLU A 69 -15.23 -37.25 11.45
N SER A 70 -14.58 -37.48 12.59
CA SER A 70 -13.56 -38.52 12.71
C SER A 70 -13.72 -39.25 14.06
N GLU A 71 -13.74 -40.57 14.01
CA GLU A 71 -13.69 -41.41 15.19
C GLU A 71 -12.30 -41.50 15.81
N ASN A 72 -11.25 -41.10 15.04
CA ASN A 72 -9.87 -41.12 15.48
C ASN A 72 -9.16 -39.80 15.22
N PRO A 73 -8.96 -38.94 16.24
CA PRO A 73 -8.23 -37.69 16.11
C PRO A 73 -6.78 -37.83 15.57
N GLU A 74 -6.11 -38.92 15.91
CA GLU A 74 -4.76 -39.18 15.42
C GLU A 74 -4.75 -39.49 13.91
N ALA A 75 -5.80 -40.14 13.39
CA ALA A 75 -5.94 -40.36 11.96
C ALA A 75 -6.08 -39.05 11.19
N LEU A 76 -6.78 -38.09 11.77
CA LEU A 76 -6.92 -36.74 11.20
C LEU A 76 -5.58 -35.99 11.14
N GLN A 77 -4.75 -36.11 12.19
CA GLN A 77 -3.38 -35.56 12.21
C GLN A 77 -2.46 -36.27 11.20
N ARG A 78 -2.58 -37.58 11.10
CA ARG A 78 -1.79 -38.39 10.12
C ARG A 78 -2.21 -38.08 8.68
N LEU A 79 -3.48 -37.77 8.43
CA LEU A 79 -3.96 -37.34 7.12
C LEU A 79 -3.37 -35.99 6.71
N ASN A 80 -3.21 -35.08 7.65
CA ASN A 80 -2.54 -33.79 7.44
C ASN A 80 -1.04 -33.97 7.13
N GLN A 81 -0.39 -34.95 7.74
CA GLN A 81 1.01 -35.28 7.49
C GLN A 81 1.23 -36.06 6.17
N ALA A 82 0.29 -36.92 5.78
CA ALA A 82 0.36 -37.71 4.53
C ALA A 82 -0.02 -36.86 3.28
N SER A 83 -0.68 -35.70 3.47
CA SER A 83 -1.04 -34.80 2.38
C SER A 83 0.08 -33.85 1.95
N SER A 84 1.33 -34.15 2.28
CA SER A 84 2.51 -33.32 2.06
C SER A 84 3.05 -33.25 0.62
N SER A 85 2.28 -33.62 -0.40
CA SER A 85 2.68 -33.32 -1.77
C SER A 85 2.36 -31.85 -2.06
N PHE A 86 3.38 -31.06 -2.31
CA PHE A 86 3.29 -29.64 -2.68
C PHE A 86 2.52 -29.50 -4.00
N LEU A 87 1.38 -28.87 -3.96
CA LEU A 87 0.44 -28.89 -5.07
C LEU A 87 0.50 -27.63 -5.90
N SER A 88 0.71 -26.49 -5.25
CA SER A 88 0.83 -25.21 -5.93
C SER A 88 2.30 -24.76 -6.01
N ARG A 89 2.59 -23.95 -7.02
CA ARG A 89 3.90 -23.30 -7.17
C ARG A 89 4.30 -22.52 -5.92
N ASP A 90 3.35 -21.77 -5.37
CA ASP A 90 3.61 -20.92 -4.20
C ASP A 90 3.94 -21.74 -2.96
N GLU A 91 3.30 -22.89 -2.76
CA GLU A 91 3.61 -23.81 -1.66
C GLU A 91 5.02 -24.41 -1.80
N ARG A 92 5.41 -24.82 -3.02
CA ARG A 92 6.77 -25.33 -3.27
C ARG A 92 7.83 -24.25 -3.05
N VAL A 93 7.56 -23.02 -3.50
CA VAL A 93 8.47 -21.88 -3.27
C VAL A 93 8.64 -21.62 -1.78
N ARG A 94 7.56 -21.57 -1.01
CA ARG A 94 7.61 -21.39 0.45
C ARG A 94 8.39 -22.50 1.14
N HIS A 95 8.17 -23.74 0.72
CA HIS A 95 8.89 -24.90 1.26
C HIS A 95 10.41 -24.80 1.02
N MET A 96 10.82 -24.45 -0.20
CA MET A 96 12.23 -24.24 -0.49
C MET A 96 12.83 -23.09 0.34
N VAL A 97 12.12 -21.98 0.47
CA VAL A 97 12.55 -20.84 1.29
C VAL A 97 12.72 -21.24 2.76
N PHE A 98 11.75 -21.95 3.30
CA PHE A 98 11.81 -22.47 4.67
C PHE A 98 13.03 -23.36 4.88
N LYS A 99 13.27 -24.34 4.01
CA LYS A 99 14.45 -25.23 4.08
C LYS A 99 15.76 -24.43 3.95
N LEU A 100 15.84 -23.48 3.02
CA LEU A 100 17.04 -22.65 2.83
C LEU A 100 17.35 -21.77 4.04
N CYS A 101 16.33 -21.27 4.74
CA CYS A 101 16.53 -20.47 5.96
C CYS A 101 17.02 -21.32 7.13
N LEU A 102 16.55 -22.58 7.23
CA LEU A 102 16.91 -23.49 8.34
C LEU A 102 18.20 -24.24 8.10
N SER A 103 18.54 -24.53 6.85
CA SER A 103 19.73 -25.33 6.52
C SER A 103 21.03 -24.55 6.77
N GLY A 104 21.95 -25.18 7.47
CA GLY A 104 23.35 -24.72 7.57
C GLY A 104 24.19 -25.08 6.35
N GLU A 105 23.76 -26.05 5.57
CA GLU A 105 24.46 -26.63 4.41
C GLU A 105 23.67 -26.41 3.12
N PRO A 106 24.33 -26.44 1.93
CA PRO A 106 23.66 -26.34 0.65
C PRO A 106 22.64 -27.49 0.45
N LEU A 107 21.45 -27.16 -0.08
CA LEU A 107 20.42 -28.13 -0.42
C LEU A 107 20.68 -28.69 -1.82
N ASP A 108 20.65 -30.03 -1.96
CA ASP A 108 20.77 -30.67 -3.25
C ASP A 108 19.47 -30.54 -4.06
N LEU A 109 19.60 -30.22 -5.35
CA LEU A 109 18.44 -30.03 -6.23
C LEU A 109 17.74 -31.35 -6.60
N TYR A 110 18.45 -32.48 -6.61
CA TYR A 110 17.82 -33.77 -6.84
C TYR A 110 16.95 -34.18 -5.64
N ASP A 111 17.45 -33.94 -4.42
CA ASP A 111 16.68 -34.22 -3.22
C ASP A 111 15.40 -33.38 -3.19
N LEU A 112 15.46 -32.08 -3.63
CA LEU A 112 14.30 -31.22 -3.73
C LEU A 112 13.31 -31.66 -4.83
N GLU A 113 13.81 -32.16 -5.98
CA GLU A 113 12.96 -32.72 -7.03
C GLU A 113 12.19 -33.92 -6.52
N ASP A 114 12.88 -34.85 -5.87
CA ASP A 114 12.30 -36.09 -5.33
C ASP A 114 11.30 -35.78 -4.20
N GLU A 115 11.66 -34.87 -3.28
CA GLU A 115 10.81 -34.48 -2.16
C GLU A 115 9.52 -33.78 -2.60
N MET A 116 9.62 -32.90 -3.59
CA MET A 116 8.49 -32.14 -4.10
C MET A 116 7.75 -32.80 -5.26
N PHE A 117 8.24 -33.96 -5.72
CA PHE A 117 7.72 -34.71 -6.86
C PHE A 117 7.58 -33.85 -8.13
N VAL A 118 8.61 -33.08 -8.47
CA VAL A 118 8.63 -32.22 -9.64
C VAL A 118 9.81 -32.48 -10.56
N SER A 119 9.67 -32.15 -11.84
CA SER A 119 10.78 -32.21 -12.79
C SER A 119 11.76 -31.03 -12.57
N ARG A 120 13.00 -31.20 -13.05
CA ARG A 120 14.02 -30.12 -13.07
C ARG A 120 13.49 -28.85 -13.69
N THR A 121 12.78 -28.92 -14.79
CA THR A 121 12.19 -27.76 -15.46
C THR A 121 11.20 -27.01 -14.57
N THR A 122 10.34 -27.76 -13.85
CA THR A 122 9.40 -27.17 -12.89
C THR A 122 10.13 -26.50 -11.74
N LEU A 123 11.15 -27.17 -11.19
CA LEU A 123 11.98 -26.63 -10.11
C LEU A 123 12.69 -25.33 -10.54
N GLU A 124 13.19 -25.23 -11.78
CA GLU A 124 13.79 -23.99 -12.31
C GLU A 124 12.79 -22.83 -12.35
N HIS A 125 11.57 -23.09 -12.77
CA HIS A 125 10.51 -22.08 -12.72
C HIS A 125 10.16 -21.65 -11.30
N ASP A 126 10.19 -22.57 -10.35
CA ASP A 126 9.95 -22.30 -8.94
C ASP A 126 11.12 -21.50 -8.32
N LEU A 127 12.37 -21.78 -8.69
CA LEU A 127 13.56 -21.03 -8.29
C LEU A 127 13.53 -19.60 -8.83
N TYR A 128 13.03 -19.40 -10.06
CA TYR A 128 12.82 -18.03 -10.58
C TYR A 128 11.80 -17.26 -9.75
N ALA A 129 10.68 -17.89 -9.37
CA ALA A 129 9.69 -17.26 -8.50
C ALA A 129 10.25 -16.97 -7.11
N LEU A 130 10.98 -17.92 -6.51
CA LEU A 130 11.67 -17.74 -5.23
C LEU A 130 12.60 -16.51 -5.28
N ARG A 131 13.39 -16.38 -6.35
CA ARG A 131 14.28 -15.24 -6.52
C ARG A 131 13.52 -13.91 -6.54
N LYS A 132 12.41 -13.86 -7.27
CA LYS A 132 11.57 -12.65 -7.38
C LYS A 132 10.88 -12.28 -6.06
N GLN A 133 10.41 -13.27 -5.29
CA GLN A 133 9.57 -13.05 -4.12
C GLN A 133 10.38 -12.86 -2.82
N TYR A 134 11.54 -13.51 -2.68
CA TYR A 134 12.27 -13.59 -1.41
C TYR A 134 13.72 -13.11 -1.46
N ILE A 135 14.35 -13.09 -2.63
CA ILE A 135 15.77 -12.70 -2.75
C ILE A 135 15.93 -11.24 -3.16
N LEU A 136 15.19 -10.81 -4.18
CA LEU A 136 15.23 -9.43 -4.68
C LEU A 136 14.64 -8.40 -3.71
N PRO A 137 13.51 -8.70 -3.00
CA PRO A 137 13.05 -7.80 -1.96
C PRO A 137 13.97 -7.82 -0.74
N GLU A 138 13.83 -6.79 0.11
CA GLU A 138 14.47 -6.83 1.42
C GLU A 138 14.16 -8.13 2.18
N PRO A 139 15.12 -8.68 2.93
CA PRO A 139 16.42 -8.11 3.33
C PRO A 139 17.56 -8.31 2.33
N HIS A 140 17.30 -8.53 1.05
CA HIS A 140 18.31 -8.74 0.00
C HIS A 140 19.30 -9.84 0.35
N ILE A 141 18.78 -11.01 0.71
CA ILE A 141 19.63 -12.17 1.06
C ILE A 141 20.40 -12.67 -0.15
N GLN A 142 21.70 -12.93 0.00
CA GLN A 142 22.49 -13.50 -1.08
C GLN A 142 22.11 -14.98 -1.31
N PHE A 143 21.96 -15.35 -2.57
CA PHE A 143 21.61 -16.67 -3.01
C PHE A 143 22.75 -17.27 -3.84
N PHE A 144 23.33 -18.33 -3.32
CA PHE A 144 24.40 -19.04 -3.99
C PHE A 144 23.88 -20.28 -4.68
N ARG A 145 24.32 -20.51 -5.88
CA ARG A 145 23.95 -21.66 -6.70
C ARG A 145 25.16 -22.29 -7.33
N SER A 146 25.31 -23.58 -7.16
CA SER A 146 26.18 -24.46 -7.93
C SER A 146 25.39 -25.27 -8.95
N LYS A 147 26.05 -26.20 -9.67
CA LYS A 147 25.36 -27.04 -10.67
C LYS A 147 24.17 -27.81 -10.10
N ASN A 148 24.28 -28.35 -8.90
CA ASN A 148 23.27 -29.23 -8.28
C ASN A 148 22.85 -28.78 -6.88
N ALA A 149 23.33 -27.68 -6.35
CA ALA A 149 23.02 -27.27 -5.00
C ALA A 149 22.75 -25.76 -4.90
N ILE A 150 21.91 -25.40 -3.92
CA ILE A 150 21.51 -24.02 -3.62
C ILE A 150 21.64 -23.74 -2.13
N CYS A 151 22.02 -22.51 -1.76
CA CYS A 151 21.99 -22.07 -0.36
C CYS A 151 21.80 -20.54 -0.25
N PHE A 152 21.34 -20.11 0.93
CA PHE A 152 21.39 -18.72 1.34
C PHE A 152 22.69 -18.38 2.07
N GLU A 153 23.09 -17.11 2.04
CA GLU A 153 24.18 -16.63 2.89
C GLU A 153 23.95 -16.97 4.38
N LYS A 154 25.04 -17.05 5.13
CA LYS A 154 24.99 -17.41 6.57
C LYS A 154 24.61 -16.25 7.49
N ASN A 155 23.98 -15.19 6.97
CA ASN A 155 23.49 -14.08 7.78
C ASN A 155 22.20 -14.49 8.52
N GLU A 156 22.30 -14.75 9.81
CA GLU A 156 21.19 -15.26 10.63
C GLU A 156 20.04 -14.25 10.71
N ARG A 157 20.33 -12.94 10.84
CA ARG A 157 19.29 -11.92 10.89
C ARG A 157 18.43 -11.92 9.62
N LYS A 158 19.04 -11.93 8.43
CA LYS A 158 18.31 -11.99 7.17
C LYS A 158 17.46 -13.26 7.04
N ARG A 159 17.98 -14.41 7.50
CA ARG A 159 17.21 -15.66 7.52
C ARG A 159 15.99 -15.57 8.43
N ARG A 160 16.14 -15.00 9.64
CA ARG A 160 15.02 -14.80 10.57
C ARG A 160 13.97 -13.83 10.03
N VAL A 161 14.39 -12.79 9.31
CA VAL A 161 13.49 -11.87 8.61
C VAL A 161 12.59 -12.62 7.65
N ILE A 162 13.18 -13.47 6.81
CA ILE A 162 12.43 -14.25 5.83
C ILE A 162 11.51 -15.25 6.53
N LEU A 163 11.98 -15.93 7.58
CA LEU A 163 11.14 -16.83 8.39
C LEU A 163 9.98 -16.09 9.03
N ASN A 164 10.20 -14.88 9.58
CA ASN A 164 9.15 -14.08 10.18
C ASN A 164 8.07 -13.74 9.15
N ARG A 165 8.45 -13.29 7.95
CA ARG A 165 7.51 -13.05 6.85
C ARG A 165 6.73 -14.32 6.49
N LEU A 166 7.43 -15.46 6.38
CA LEU A 166 6.81 -16.73 6.02
C LEU A 166 5.77 -17.19 7.05
N PHE A 167 6.06 -17.06 8.35
CA PHE A 167 5.14 -17.43 9.43
C PHE A 167 4.00 -16.42 9.63
N SER A 168 4.24 -15.16 9.36
CA SER A 168 3.24 -14.08 9.51
C SER A 168 2.35 -13.93 8.27
N GLU A 169 2.64 -14.62 7.17
CA GLU A 169 1.89 -14.55 5.92
C GLU A 169 0.45 -15.04 6.13
N ASN A 170 -0.52 -14.29 5.60
CA ASN A 170 -1.95 -14.55 5.76
C ASN A 170 -2.46 -14.53 7.21
N TRP A 171 -1.75 -13.84 8.10
CA TRP A 171 -2.25 -13.66 9.45
C TRP A 171 -3.53 -12.83 9.44
N ASN A 172 -4.55 -13.35 10.13
CA ASN A 172 -5.72 -12.61 10.55
C ASN A 172 -6.20 -13.16 11.89
N TYR A 173 -7.13 -12.47 12.57
CA TYR A 173 -7.66 -12.89 13.87
C TYR A 173 -8.25 -14.31 13.90
N ASN A 174 -8.70 -14.82 12.74
CA ASN A 174 -9.32 -16.14 12.60
C ASN A 174 -8.32 -17.21 12.13
N ALA A 175 -7.32 -16.84 11.35
CA ALA A 175 -6.34 -17.77 10.77
C ALA A 175 -4.93 -17.38 11.23
N LYS A 176 -4.50 -17.81 12.38
CA LYS A 176 -3.21 -17.51 13.03
C LYS A 176 -1.95 -17.79 12.16
N GLY A 177 -1.86 -17.17 10.99
CA GLY A 177 -0.74 -17.27 10.07
C GLY A 177 -0.68 -18.57 9.27
N ASN A 178 0.49 -18.87 8.72
CA ASN A 178 0.71 -20.12 7.98
C ASN A 178 0.91 -21.29 8.94
N THR A 179 -0.19 -21.89 9.38
CA THR A 179 -0.22 -22.96 10.40
C THR A 179 0.58 -24.19 9.98
N TYR A 180 0.71 -24.46 8.66
CA TYR A 180 1.45 -25.62 8.16
C TYR A 180 2.92 -25.62 8.62
N TYR A 181 3.66 -24.53 8.39
CA TYR A 181 5.06 -24.44 8.79
C TYR A 181 5.21 -24.28 10.30
N ARG A 182 4.29 -23.58 10.93
CA ARG A 182 4.29 -23.34 12.37
C ARG A 182 4.23 -24.65 13.14
N TYR A 183 3.29 -25.55 12.84
CA TYR A 183 3.15 -26.84 13.55
C TYR A 183 4.27 -27.82 13.29
N GLN A 184 4.98 -27.72 12.18
CA GLN A 184 6.15 -28.58 11.91
C GLN A 184 7.43 -28.11 12.61
N TYR A 185 7.51 -26.84 12.94
CA TYR A 185 8.73 -26.21 13.45
C TYR A 185 8.61 -25.78 14.92
N MET A 186 7.43 -25.47 15.40
CA MET A 186 7.16 -24.84 16.68
C MET A 186 6.11 -25.63 17.46
N GLU A 187 6.36 -25.86 18.74
CA GLU A 187 5.38 -26.43 19.66
C GLU A 187 4.35 -25.37 20.04
N GLU A 188 3.06 -25.71 19.95
CA GLU A 188 1.98 -24.75 20.17
C GLU A 188 1.97 -24.20 21.61
N ASP A 189 2.27 -25.04 22.59
CA ASP A 189 2.33 -24.63 24.00
C ASP A 189 3.43 -23.59 24.24
N VAL A 190 4.58 -23.74 23.60
CA VAL A 190 5.71 -22.80 23.67
C VAL A 190 5.32 -21.48 23.01
N VAL A 191 4.72 -21.54 21.81
CA VAL A 191 4.24 -20.33 21.12
C VAL A 191 3.23 -19.58 21.98
N ASN A 192 2.24 -20.27 22.53
CA ASN A 192 1.22 -19.67 23.37
C ASN A 192 1.78 -19.11 24.70
N LEU A 193 2.83 -19.74 25.26
CA LEU A 193 3.55 -19.22 26.42
C LEU A 193 4.23 -17.87 26.06
N ILE A 194 5.01 -17.86 24.99
CA ILE A 194 5.73 -16.66 24.56
C ILE A 194 4.75 -15.50 24.30
N MET A 195 3.68 -15.74 23.55
CA MET A 195 2.67 -14.72 23.25
C MET A 195 2.01 -14.16 24.52
N ARG A 196 1.73 -15.01 25.51
CA ARG A 196 1.17 -14.55 26.79
C ARG A 196 2.14 -13.67 27.57
N GLU A 197 3.42 -14.02 27.62
CA GLU A 197 4.42 -13.22 28.32
C GLU A 197 4.64 -11.89 27.62
N ILE A 198 4.70 -11.85 26.27
CA ILE A 198 4.81 -10.61 25.51
C ILE A 198 3.64 -9.68 25.87
N ASN A 199 2.40 -10.18 25.76
CA ASN A 199 1.21 -9.40 26.10
C ASN A 199 1.22 -8.88 27.54
N PHE A 200 1.67 -9.70 28.50
CA PHE A 200 1.75 -9.33 29.91
C PHE A 200 2.74 -8.19 30.14
N TYR A 201 3.97 -8.31 29.64
CA TYR A 201 5.02 -7.31 29.86
C TYR A 201 4.74 -6.01 29.11
N LEU A 202 4.21 -6.07 27.89
CA LEU A 202 3.81 -4.87 27.17
C LEU A 202 2.68 -4.12 27.89
N ALA A 203 1.66 -4.84 28.34
CA ALA A 203 0.55 -4.25 29.08
C ALA A 203 1.00 -3.65 30.43
N GLN A 204 1.88 -4.32 31.17
CA GLN A 204 2.43 -3.84 32.44
C GLN A 204 3.18 -2.49 32.29
N HIS A 205 3.82 -2.27 31.15
CA HIS A 205 4.56 -1.05 30.87
C HIS A 205 3.77 -0.03 30.03
N GLY A 206 2.48 -0.29 29.78
CA GLY A 206 1.61 0.59 28.99
C GLY A 206 2.04 0.72 27.53
N ILE A 207 2.76 -0.27 26.98
CA ILE A 207 3.21 -0.29 25.59
C ILE A 207 2.09 -0.83 24.72
N GLN A 208 1.69 -0.04 23.72
CA GLN A 208 0.74 -0.43 22.70
C GLN A 208 1.47 -0.60 21.36
N ILE A 209 1.21 -1.70 20.70
CA ILE A 209 1.77 -2.04 19.38
C ILE A 209 0.59 -2.34 18.45
N GLU A 210 0.68 -1.95 17.19
CA GLU A 210 -0.33 -2.28 16.17
C GLU A 210 -0.42 -3.80 15.97
N ASP A 211 -1.62 -4.30 15.66
CA ASP A 211 -1.88 -5.76 15.56
C ASP A 211 -0.91 -6.49 14.63
N VAL A 212 -0.58 -5.89 13.48
CA VAL A 212 0.36 -6.48 12.52
C VAL A 212 1.76 -6.57 13.10
N ASN A 213 2.21 -5.49 13.74
CA ASN A 213 3.52 -5.42 14.37
C ASN A 213 3.61 -6.34 15.60
N MET A 214 2.48 -6.54 16.28
CA MET A 214 2.38 -7.51 17.37
C MET A 214 2.63 -8.94 16.89
N VAL A 215 2.02 -9.32 15.77
CA VAL A 215 2.28 -10.63 15.14
C VAL A 215 3.74 -10.79 14.73
N MET A 216 4.33 -9.73 14.17
CA MET A 216 5.75 -9.74 13.78
C MET A 216 6.68 -9.89 15.00
N LEU A 217 6.35 -9.24 16.11
CA LEU A 217 7.07 -9.35 17.38
C LEU A 217 6.92 -10.75 17.98
N ASP A 218 5.69 -11.29 18.05
CA ASP A 218 5.41 -12.65 18.52
C ASP A 218 6.27 -13.66 17.76
N MET A 219 6.28 -13.58 16.43
CA MET A 219 7.06 -14.48 15.59
C MET A 219 8.57 -14.24 15.70
N ALA A 220 9.02 -12.98 15.90
CA ALA A 220 10.44 -12.70 16.11
C ALA A 220 10.97 -13.40 17.37
N VAL A 221 10.24 -13.31 18.49
CA VAL A 221 10.64 -13.97 19.75
C VAL A 221 10.59 -15.49 19.63
N VAL A 222 9.55 -16.04 19.00
CA VAL A 222 9.42 -17.47 18.79
C VAL A 222 10.54 -18.01 17.90
N ILE A 223 10.82 -17.36 16.77
CA ILE A 223 11.90 -17.73 15.86
C ILE A 223 13.24 -17.64 16.58
N MET A 224 13.50 -16.56 17.31
CA MET A 224 14.70 -16.39 18.13
C MET A 224 14.91 -17.59 19.03
N TYR A 225 13.91 -18.01 19.81
CA TYR A 225 14.00 -19.15 20.71
C TYR A 225 14.39 -20.44 19.99
N TYR A 226 13.66 -20.81 18.92
CA TYR A 226 13.96 -22.04 18.19
C TYR A 226 15.30 -22.02 17.47
N ARG A 227 15.74 -20.85 16.97
CA ARG A 227 17.05 -20.71 16.34
C ARG A 227 18.19 -20.84 17.34
N ILE A 228 18.02 -20.32 18.54
CA ILE A 228 18.98 -20.47 19.66
C ILE A 228 19.10 -21.95 20.06
N LEU A 229 17.98 -22.68 20.15
CA LEU A 229 18.03 -24.14 20.42
C LEU A 229 18.81 -24.91 19.35
N GLN A 230 18.88 -24.41 18.12
CA GLN A 230 19.68 -24.96 17.02
C GLN A 230 21.15 -24.47 17.03
N GLY A 231 21.54 -23.65 17.98
CA GLY A 231 22.86 -23.06 18.03
C GLY A 231 23.11 -21.93 17.04
N CYS A 232 22.04 -21.36 16.45
CA CYS A 232 22.11 -20.26 15.49
C CYS A 232 21.87 -18.93 16.20
N TYR A 233 22.94 -18.15 16.38
CA TYR A 233 22.91 -16.87 17.09
C TYR A 233 23.15 -15.71 16.14
N LEU A 234 22.65 -14.52 16.54
CA LEU A 234 23.06 -13.26 15.92
C LEU A 234 24.53 -12.95 16.23
N THR A 235 25.30 -12.63 15.20
CA THR A 235 26.74 -12.33 15.32
C THR A 235 27.09 -10.89 15.05
N GLU A 236 26.21 -10.15 14.39
CA GLU A 236 26.43 -8.76 13.99
C GLU A 236 25.59 -7.82 14.83
N PRO A 237 26.20 -6.84 15.52
CA PRO A 237 25.45 -5.81 16.25
C PRO A 237 24.71 -4.91 15.25
N LEU A 238 23.64 -4.27 15.71
CA LEU A 238 23.00 -3.20 14.96
C LEU A 238 23.79 -1.90 15.18
N GLU A 239 24.19 -1.23 14.12
CA GLU A 239 25.11 -0.09 14.19
C GLU A 239 24.57 1.11 14.98
N LYS A 240 23.25 1.27 15.09
CA LYS A 240 22.62 2.43 15.76
C LYS A 240 21.33 2.00 16.47
N THR A 241 21.43 1.63 17.73
CA THR A 241 20.26 1.38 18.58
C THR A 241 20.00 2.55 19.53
N PHE A 242 18.87 3.21 19.35
CA PHE A 242 18.33 4.12 20.36
C PHE A 242 17.62 3.30 21.44
N LYS A 243 17.91 3.56 22.72
CA LYS A 243 17.34 2.80 23.84
C LYS A 243 16.30 3.63 24.61
N ASP A 244 15.03 3.50 24.24
CA ASP A 244 13.90 4.01 25.02
C ASP A 244 13.81 3.26 26.37
N PRO A 245 13.90 3.95 27.54
CA PRO A 245 13.97 3.31 28.83
C PRO A 245 12.75 2.44 29.18
N THR A 246 11.57 2.78 28.69
CA THR A 246 10.33 2.03 28.93
C THR A 246 10.35 0.70 28.18
N SER A 247 10.75 0.73 26.91
CA SER A 247 10.88 -0.48 26.10
C SER A 247 12.01 -1.38 26.61
N VAL A 248 13.14 -0.82 27.09
CA VAL A 248 14.22 -1.61 27.71
C VAL A 248 13.69 -2.41 28.88
N LYS A 249 13.00 -1.76 29.84
CA LYS A 249 12.46 -2.45 31.02
C LYS A 249 11.44 -3.54 30.66
N ALA A 250 10.59 -3.28 29.68
CA ALA A 250 9.61 -4.26 29.22
C ALA A 250 10.29 -5.48 28.59
N VAL A 251 11.29 -5.27 27.74
CA VAL A 251 12.00 -6.34 27.03
C VAL A 251 12.88 -7.14 27.98
N ASP A 252 13.63 -6.48 28.87
CA ASP A 252 14.45 -7.18 29.83
C ASP A 252 13.60 -8.05 30.78
N GLY A 253 12.49 -7.52 31.31
CA GLY A 253 11.56 -8.29 32.13
C GLY A 253 10.95 -9.47 31.39
N LEU A 254 10.53 -9.25 30.15
CA LEU A 254 9.99 -10.29 29.27
C LEU A 254 11.00 -11.42 29.05
N LEU A 255 12.21 -11.07 28.63
CA LEU A 255 13.22 -12.06 28.25
C LEU A 255 13.78 -12.79 29.46
N ASP A 256 13.93 -12.13 30.61
CA ASP A 256 14.31 -12.78 31.88
C ASP A 256 13.25 -13.83 32.30
N ALA A 257 11.97 -13.48 32.20
CA ALA A 257 10.89 -14.44 32.50
C ALA A 257 10.84 -15.62 31.51
N LEU A 258 11.11 -15.37 30.23
CA LEU A 258 11.20 -16.44 29.23
C LEU A 258 12.44 -17.32 29.43
N GLU A 259 13.60 -16.76 29.84
CA GLU A 259 14.80 -17.55 30.19
C GLU A 259 14.49 -18.56 31.29
N GLU A 260 13.78 -18.10 32.34
CA GLU A 260 13.38 -18.96 33.45
C GLU A 260 12.41 -20.07 33.01
N LYS A 261 11.32 -19.67 32.31
CA LYS A 261 10.24 -20.61 31.93
C LYS A 261 10.65 -21.61 30.86
N LEU A 262 11.51 -21.22 29.92
CA LEU A 262 11.98 -22.05 28.80
C LEU A 262 13.35 -22.72 29.07
N SER A 263 13.96 -22.45 30.23
CA SER A 263 15.28 -22.97 30.59
C SER A 263 16.35 -22.70 29.51
N CYS A 264 16.36 -21.50 28.96
CA CYS A 264 17.28 -21.06 27.90
C CYS A 264 17.97 -19.76 28.30
N ARG A 265 18.91 -19.27 27.48
CA ARG A 265 19.51 -17.94 27.64
C ARG A 265 19.50 -17.16 26.35
N PHE A 266 19.17 -15.87 26.42
CA PHE A 266 19.18 -14.95 25.30
C PHE A 266 20.41 -14.02 25.37
N PRO A 267 21.41 -14.21 24.50
CA PRO A 267 22.60 -13.36 24.43
C PRO A 267 22.25 -11.88 24.18
N PRO A 268 23.16 -10.95 24.51
CA PRO A 268 22.90 -9.52 24.39
C PRO A 268 22.41 -9.05 23.02
N LEU A 269 22.96 -9.59 21.92
CA LEU A 269 22.54 -9.23 20.58
C LEU A 269 21.10 -9.67 20.26
N GLU A 270 20.65 -10.78 20.80
CA GLU A 270 19.27 -11.25 20.69
C GLU A 270 18.31 -10.31 21.43
N ARG A 271 18.68 -9.89 22.63
CA ARG A 271 17.92 -8.92 23.43
C ARG A 271 17.82 -7.57 22.70
N GLU A 272 18.92 -7.13 22.06
CA GLU A 272 18.95 -5.90 21.26
C GLU A 272 17.98 -5.96 20.07
N ASP A 273 17.90 -7.09 19.38
CA ASP A 273 17.01 -7.28 18.24
C ASP A 273 15.53 -7.19 18.66
N ILE A 274 15.15 -7.90 19.74
CA ILE A 274 13.78 -7.83 20.26
C ILE A 274 13.47 -6.43 20.82
N TYR A 275 14.42 -5.81 21.50
CA TYR A 275 14.28 -4.44 21.96
C TYR A 275 13.98 -3.47 20.81
N LEU A 276 14.67 -3.61 19.66
CA LEU A 276 14.44 -2.78 18.49
C LEU A 276 13.02 -2.98 17.94
N HIS A 277 12.55 -4.23 17.85
CA HIS A 277 11.17 -4.53 17.45
C HIS A 277 10.14 -3.84 18.34
N VAL A 278 10.29 -3.90 19.66
CA VAL A 278 9.35 -3.26 20.59
C VAL A 278 9.42 -1.74 20.49
N SER A 279 10.63 -1.14 20.54
CA SER A 279 10.77 0.31 20.55
C SER A 279 10.31 0.97 19.27
N CYS A 280 10.58 0.36 18.11
CA CYS A 280 10.17 0.89 16.81
C CYS A 280 8.68 0.71 16.52
N SER A 281 8.07 -0.36 17.02
CA SER A 281 6.64 -0.64 16.81
C SER A 281 5.72 -0.02 17.87
N ARG A 282 6.30 0.58 18.93
CA ARG A 282 5.53 1.20 20.00
C ARG A 282 4.77 2.43 19.50
N ASN A 283 3.45 2.41 19.64
CA ASN A 283 2.61 3.56 19.40
C ASN A 283 2.71 4.57 20.56
N LEU A 284 3.06 5.79 20.25
CA LEU A 284 3.04 6.91 21.19
C LEU A 284 1.72 7.68 21.00
N ASN A 285 1.07 8.00 22.13
CA ASN A 285 -0.13 8.82 22.09
C ASN A 285 0.29 10.30 22.00
N ILE A 286 -0.40 11.06 21.17
CA ILE A 286 -0.19 12.51 21.02
C ILE A 286 -0.35 13.27 22.35
N LYS A 287 -1.15 12.75 23.29
CA LYS A 287 -1.36 13.37 24.61
C LYS A 287 -0.13 13.29 25.50
N ASP A 288 0.71 12.28 25.27
CA ASP A 288 1.91 12.01 26.07
C ASP A 288 3.17 12.53 25.37
N PHE A 289 3.04 13.01 24.14
CA PHE A 289 4.12 13.50 23.31
C PHE A 289 4.11 15.02 23.21
N GLN A 290 5.28 15.62 23.41
CA GLN A 290 5.54 17.01 23.10
C GLN A 290 6.82 17.10 22.26
N PRO A 291 6.88 17.93 21.20
CA PRO A 291 8.02 17.96 20.28
C PRO A 291 9.38 18.11 20.95
N HIS A 292 9.46 18.92 22.02
CA HIS A 292 10.71 19.09 22.76
C HIS A 292 11.17 17.86 23.55
N LEU A 293 10.29 16.87 23.76
CA LEU A 293 10.61 15.58 24.41
C LEU A 293 10.92 14.47 23.38
N ALA A 294 10.92 14.77 22.09
CA ALA A 294 11.17 13.79 21.04
C ALA A 294 12.43 12.95 21.26
N SER A 295 13.50 13.58 21.77
CA SER A 295 14.78 12.91 22.07
C SER A 295 14.71 11.84 23.18
N GLN A 296 13.61 11.75 23.92
CA GLN A 296 13.37 10.68 24.90
C GLN A 296 12.85 9.39 24.24
N TYR A 297 12.29 9.48 23.04
CA TYR A 297 11.60 8.39 22.35
C TYR A 297 12.21 8.03 21.00
N PHE A 298 12.98 8.94 20.41
CA PHE A 298 13.53 8.79 19.06
C PHE A 298 15.01 9.11 19.02
N SER A 299 15.74 8.46 18.13
CA SER A 299 17.15 8.75 17.92
C SER A 299 17.35 10.15 17.33
N LYS A 300 18.53 10.72 17.51
CA LYS A 300 18.89 12.01 16.92
C LYS A 300 18.83 11.95 15.38
N GLU A 301 19.20 10.81 14.81
CA GLU A 301 19.16 10.57 13.37
C GLU A 301 17.72 10.60 12.85
N THR A 302 16.78 9.92 13.51
CA THR A 302 15.35 9.93 13.15
C THR A 302 14.76 11.34 13.23
N ILE A 303 15.08 12.08 14.30
CA ILE A 303 14.63 13.47 14.49
C ILE A 303 15.19 14.35 13.37
N SER A 304 16.50 14.29 13.12
CA SER A 304 17.13 15.07 12.06
C SER A 304 16.58 14.76 10.68
N LEU A 305 16.27 13.48 10.41
CA LEU A 305 15.67 13.08 9.14
C LEU A 305 14.25 13.65 8.97
N ALA A 306 13.43 13.64 10.03
CA ALA A 306 12.10 14.23 10.02
C ALA A 306 12.16 15.75 9.80
N ASP A 307 13.04 16.44 10.54
CA ASP A 307 13.22 17.89 10.43
C ASP A 307 13.70 18.27 9.02
N THR A 308 14.66 17.53 8.46
CA THR A 308 15.16 17.73 7.11
C THR A 308 14.04 17.56 6.07
N TYR A 309 13.24 16.52 6.19
CA TYR A 309 12.14 16.27 5.26
C TYR A 309 11.06 17.37 5.32
N ILE A 310 10.67 17.81 6.53
CA ILE A 310 9.73 18.93 6.69
C ILE A 310 10.28 20.21 6.05
N ALA A 311 11.56 20.50 6.26
CA ALA A 311 12.22 21.66 5.65
C ALA A 311 12.29 21.54 4.11
N GLU A 312 12.52 20.33 3.57
CA GLU A 312 12.48 20.11 2.12
C GLU A 312 11.07 20.27 1.53
N ILE A 313 10.01 19.82 2.23
CA ILE A 313 8.63 20.05 1.80
C ILE A 313 8.34 21.55 1.73
N LEU A 314 8.71 22.30 2.79
CA LEU A 314 8.54 23.74 2.81
C LEU A 314 9.31 24.43 1.68
N THR A 315 10.54 24.04 1.44
CA THR A 315 11.39 24.66 0.42
C THR A 315 10.89 24.34 -0.99
N THR A 316 10.52 23.08 -1.25
CA THR A 316 10.16 22.56 -2.58
C THR A 316 8.73 22.91 -2.95
N TYR A 317 7.79 22.66 -2.05
CA TYR A 317 6.35 22.81 -2.32
C TYR A 317 5.72 24.03 -1.66
N ARG A 318 6.45 24.72 -0.74
CA ARG A 318 5.96 25.87 0.03
C ARG A 318 4.77 25.55 0.92
N ILE A 319 4.69 24.31 1.36
CA ILE A 319 3.69 23.83 2.30
C ILE A 319 4.37 23.71 3.65
N ASP A 320 3.85 24.40 4.65
CA ASP A 320 4.41 24.35 6.02
C ASP A 320 3.68 23.31 6.86
N PHE A 321 4.44 22.29 7.29
CA PHE A 321 3.99 21.22 8.18
C PHE A 321 4.55 21.37 9.60
N SER A 322 5.38 22.37 9.86
CA SER A 322 6.14 22.53 11.12
C SER A 322 5.26 22.66 12.36
N ASP A 323 4.11 23.31 12.23
CA ASP A 323 3.23 23.59 13.38
C ASP A 323 2.26 22.44 13.72
N ASN A 324 2.35 21.30 13.03
CA ASN A 324 1.44 20.18 13.27
C ASN A 324 2.09 19.07 14.10
N GLU A 325 1.93 19.12 15.43
CA GLU A 325 2.47 18.12 16.35
C GLU A 325 2.02 16.70 16.04
N GLY A 326 0.78 16.50 15.56
CA GLY A 326 0.24 15.21 15.19
C GLY A 326 0.94 14.61 13.98
N PHE A 327 1.19 15.43 12.97
CA PHE A 327 1.98 15.00 11.82
C PHE A 327 3.43 14.68 12.22
N TYR A 328 4.04 15.56 13.01
CA TYR A 328 5.42 15.38 13.46
C TYR A 328 5.61 14.05 14.20
N LEU A 329 4.74 13.76 15.17
CA LEU A 329 4.76 12.47 15.88
C LEU A 329 4.55 11.30 14.95
N THR A 330 3.56 11.38 14.05
CA THR A 330 3.24 10.30 13.10
C THR A 330 4.42 10.04 12.15
N LEU A 331 5.05 11.11 11.65
CA LEU A 331 6.23 11.02 10.81
C LEU A 331 7.41 10.38 11.57
N LEU A 332 7.70 10.80 12.79
CA LEU A 332 8.76 10.22 13.61
C LEU A 332 8.53 8.72 13.87
N GLN A 333 7.29 8.32 14.17
CA GLN A 333 6.95 6.91 14.36
C GLN A 333 7.12 6.11 13.07
N TYR A 334 6.68 6.67 11.94
CA TYR A 334 6.84 6.05 10.62
C TYR A 334 8.33 5.88 10.25
N LEU A 335 9.16 6.93 10.41
CA LEU A 335 10.59 6.88 10.10
C LEU A 335 11.34 5.91 11.02
N ARG A 336 11.00 5.88 12.31
CA ARG A 336 11.55 4.90 13.26
C ARG A 336 11.21 3.47 12.83
N TYR A 337 9.96 3.24 12.39
CA TYR A 337 9.52 1.93 11.95
C TYR A 337 10.22 1.47 10.66
N LEU A 338 10.46 2.37 9.70
CA LEU A 338 11.29 2.11 8.51
C LEU A 338 12.73 1.72 8.85
N GLY A 339 13.25 2.17 9.98
CA GLY A 339 14.59 1.81 10.46
C GLY A 339 14.71 0.38 10.99
N LEU A 340 13.60 -0.36 11.13
CA LEU A 340 13.63 -1.77 11.51
C LEU A 340 14.26 -2.61 10.40
N PRO A 341 15.10 -3.60 10.74
CA PRO A 341 15.61 -4.57 9.77
C PRO A 341 14.49 -5.33 9.05
N VAL A 342 13.34 -5.45 9.71
CA VAL A 342 12.10 -6.01 9.18
C VAL A 342 10.95 -5.11 9.54
N HIS A 343 10.35 -4.50 8.55
CA HIS A 343 9.08 -3.81 8.70
C HIS A 343 8.08 -4.35 7.70
N TYR A 344 6.82 -4.37 8.06
CA TYR A 344 5.75 -4.86 7.22
C TYR A 344 4.57 -3.90 7.24
N PHE A 345 4.21 -3.43 6.06
CA PHE A 345 2.99 -2.68 5.86
C PHE A 345 1.95 -3.60 5.21
N ASN A 346 0.74 -3.60 5.73
CA ASN A 346 -0.34 -4.37 5.14
C ASN A 346 -0.58 -3.94 3.69
N ASP A 347 -0.65 -4.92 2.79
CA ASP A 347 -1.16 -4.66 1.45
C ASP A 347 -2.60 -4.16 1.56
N ILE A 348 -2.83 -2.94 1.12
CA ILE A 348 -4.18 -2.39 1.05
C ILE A 348 -4.88 -3.11 -0.11
N PRO A 349 -6.00 -3.84 0.16
CA PRO A 349 -6.65 -4.65 -0.87
C PRO A 349 -7.02 -3.83 -2.09
N ALA A 350 -7.18 -4.49 -3.23
CA ALA A 350 -7.29 -4.02 -4.63
C ALA A 350 -8.35 -2.94 -4.97
N HIS A 351 -8.88 -2.20 -4.01
CA HIS A 351 -9.52 -0.90 -4.23
C HIS A 351 -8.50 0.21 -4.50
N THR A 352 -7.23 -0.17 -4.69
CA THR A 352 -6.07 0.70 -4.86
C THR A 352 -6.18 1.65 -6.03
N ASP A 353 -6.84 1.29 -7.14
CA ASP A 353 -6.97 2.21 -8.28
C ASP A 353 -7.87 3.42 -7.95
N MET A 354 -8.95 3.22 -7.19
CA MET A 354 -9.79 4.32 -6.70
C MET A 354 -9.10 5.14 -5.60
N THR A 355 -8.27 4.49 -4.79
CA THR A 355 -7.50 5.16 -3.73
C THR A 355 -6.37 5.99 -4.34
N ARG A 356 -5.67 5.46 -5.34
CA ARG A 356 -4.58 6.15 -6.05
C ARG A 356 -5.01 7.49 -6.63
N SER A 357 -6.15 7.54 -7.31
CA SER A 357 -6.64 8.79 -7.92
C SER A 357 -6.99 9.88 -6.92
N LYS A 358 -7.20 9.54 -5.65
CA LYS A 358 -7.55 10.48 -4.57
C LYS A 358 -6.33 11.06 -3.82
N PHE A 359 -5.17 10.41 -3.90
CA PHE A 359 -3.97 10.77 -3.12
C PHE A 359 -2.77 11.15 -4.00
N LEU A 360 -3.03 11.76 -5.17
CA LEU A 360 -1.96 12.11 -6.11
C LEU A 360 -0.98 13.13 -5.54
N ILE A 361 -1.48 14.13 -4.82
CA ILE A 361 -0.68 15.19 -4.23
C ILE A 361 0.14 14.65 -3.05
N GLU A 362 -0.53 13.88 -2.19
CA GLU A 362 0.10 13.25 -1.04
C GLU A 362 1.21 12.30 -1.47
N PHE A 363 0.95 11.54 -2.52
CA PHE A 363 1.95 10.63 -3.08
C PHE A 363 3.12 11.39 -3.71
N GLU A 364 2.85 12.54 -4.36
CA GLU A 364 3.90 13.41 -4.89
C GLU A 364 4.83 13.91 -3.80
N ILE A 365 4.24 14.42 -2.71
CA ILE A 365 5.03 14.88 -1.56
C ILE A 365 5.77 13.70 -0.92
N ALA A 366 5.12 12.52 -0.76
CA ALA A 366 5.78 11.33 -0.24
C ALA A 366 6.96 10.88 -1.12
N PHE A 367 6.80 10.96 -2.44
CA PHE A 367 7.85 10.57 -3.38
C PHE A 367 9.11 11.44 -3.26
N SER A 368 8.98 12.72 -2.87
CA SER A 368 10.13 13.59 -2.64
C SER A 368 11.06 13.13 -1.52
N PHE A 369 10.60 12.23 -0.64
CA PHE A 369 11.42 11.62 0.41
C PHE A 369 12.46 10.61 -0.12
N GLN A 370 12.34 10.12 -1.36
CA GLN A 370 13.20 9.07 -1.91
C GLN A 370 14.71 9.34 -1.83
N PRO A 371 15.23 10.55 -2.11
CA PRO A 371 16.66 10.83 -1.96
C PRO A 371 17.12 10.73 -0.50
N LEU A 372 16.30 11.19 0.45
CA LEU A 372 16.58 11.09 1.88
C LEU A 372 16.57 9.63 2.35
N ALA A 373 15.60 8.85 1.86
CA ALA A 373 15.52 7.42 2.15
C ALA A 373 16.77 6.68 1.67
N LEU A 374 17.20 6.92 0.44
CA LEU A 374 18.42 6.34 -0.11
C LEU A 374 19.64 6.72 0.73
N GLY A 375 19.77 8.00 1.10
CA GLY A 375 20.89 8.49 1.89
C GLY A 375 20.94 7.95 3.32
N HIS A 376 19.78 7.72 3.92
CA HIS A 376 19.68 7.30 5.33
C HIS A 376 19.59 5.77 5.51
N TYR A 377 18.76 5.10 4.72
CA TYR A 377 18.50 3.65 4.82
C TYR A 377 19.32 2.82 3.82
N GLY A 378 19.95 3.46 2.83
CA GLY A 378 20.67 2.79 1.74
C GLY A 378 19.77 2.27 0.61
N ASN A 379 18.46 2.42 0.74
CA ASN A 379 17.46 1.92 -0.21
C ASN A 379 16.39 2.98 -0.52
N TYR A 380 15.78 2.87 -1.70
CA TYR A 380 14.57 3.63 -2.00
C TYR A 380 13.36 2.97 -1.36
N LEU A 381 12.38 3.77 -0.94
CA LEU A 381 11.11 3.26 -0.47
C LEU A 381 10.36 2.56 -1.60
N ASN A 382 9.73 1.44 -1.29
CA ASN A 382 8.83 0.73 -2.19
C ASN A 382 7.45 1.41 -2.25
N TYR A 383 6.57 0.90 -3.13
CA TYR A 383 5.23 1.46 -3.31
C TYR A 383 4.40 1.49 -2.02
N THR A 384 4.41 0.41 -1.25
CA THR A 384 3.61 0.30 -0.02
C THR A 384 4.11 1.28 1.05
N GLU A 385 5.41 1.40 1.22
CA GLU A 385 6.04 2.37 2.13
C GLU A 385 5.67 3.81 1.75
N LEU A 386 5.80 4.18 0.47
CA LEU A 386 5.40 5.50 -0.02
C LEU A 386 3.90 5.77 0.19
N LEU A 387 3.07 4.75 0.02
CA LEU A 387 1.64 4.88 0.25
C LEU A 387 1.32 5.17 1.72
N TYR A 388 2.00 4.51 2.65
CA TYR A 388 1.84 4.81 4.08
C TYR A 388 2.35 6.21 4.44
N LEU A 389 3.45 6.65 3.86
CA LEU A 389 3.91 8.04 4.01
C LEU A 389 2.89 9.03 3.44
N SER A 390 2.26 8.71 2.30
CA SER A 390 1.21 9.55 1.73
C SER A 390 -0.03 9.67 2.64
N PHE A 391 -0.35 8.64 3.43
CA PHE A 391 -1.40 8.75 4.44
C PHE A 391 -1.04 9.67 5.59
N CYS A 392 0.22 9.66 6.05
CA CYS A 392 0.69 10.63 7.04
C CYS A 392 0.51 12.07 6.51
N ILE A 393 0.89 12.29 5.25
CA ILE A 393 0.76 13.59 4.57
C ILE A 393 -0.71 13.97 4.37
N SER A 394 -1.58 13.03 4.01
CA SER A 394 -3.02 13.27 3.86
C SER A 394 -3.64 13.79 5.16
N GLY A 395 -3.22 13.25 6.29
CA GLY A 395 -3.69 13.72 7.60
C GLY A 395 -3.41 15.20 7.83
N VAL A 396 -2.18 15.65 7.56
CA VAL A 396 -1.80 17.05 7.75
C VAL A 396 -2.40 17.97 6.68
N LEU A 397 -2.45 17.57 5.42
CA LEU A 397 -3.13 18.34 4.36
C LEU A 397 -4.62 18.53 4.66
N SER A 398 -5.28 17.50 5.15
CA SER A 398 -6.68 17.58 5.59
C SER A 398 -6.86 18.57 6.75
N TYR A 399 -5.91 18.62 7.67
CA TYR A 399 -5.90 19.61 8.76
C TYR A 399 -5.74 21.04 8.20
N LEU A 400 -4.73 21.30 7.36
CA LEU A 400 -4.48 22.59 6.74
C LEU A 400 -5.68 23.05 5.91
N ASN A 401 -6.33 22.16 5.18
CA ASN A 401 -7.52 22.47 4.40
C ASN A 401 -8.73 22.86 5.28
N ARG A 402 -8.85 22.27 6.48
CA ARG A 402 -9.93 22.63 7.43
C ARG A 402 -9.69 23.97 8.12
N THR A 403 -8.46 24.37 8.32
CA THR A 403 -8.07 25.65 8.91
C THR A 403 -7.99 26.77 7.89
N ALA A 404 -7.97 26.44 6.60
CA ALA A 404 -7.97 27.41 5.51
C ALA A 404 -9.30 28.20 5.42
N PRO A 405 -9.30 29.40 4.82
CA PRO A 405 -10.52 30.16 4.59
C PRO A 405 -11.56 29.32 3.85
N LYS A 406 -12.81 29.33 4.37
CA LYS A 406 -13.91 28.57 3.77
C LYS A 406 -14.37 29.25 2.47
N LEU A 407 -14.92 28.44 1.55
CA LEU A 407 -15.56 28.94 0.34
C LEU A 407 -16.83 29.70 0.69
N ARG A 408 -16.90 30.98 0.31
CA ARG A 408 -18.11 31.77 0.46
C ARG A 408 -19.13 31.33 -0.57
N THR A 409 -20.15 30.64 -0.11
CA THR A 409 -21.10 29.90 -0.95
C THR A 409 -22.48 30.48 -0.86
N VAL A 410 -23.10 30.72 -2.00
CA VAL A 410 -24.52 31.13 -2.09
C VAL A 410 -25.33 29.92 -2.54
N LEU A 411 -26.38 29.58 -1.80
CA LEU A 411 -27.35 28.58 -2.21
C LEU A 411 -28.55 29.26 -2.86
N MET A 412 -28.75 29.02 -4.16
CA MET A 412 -29.83 29.58 -4.94
C MET A 412 -30.80 28.48 -5.37
N SER A 413 -32.09 28.62 -5.04
CA SER A 413 -33.05 27.55 -5.33
C SER A 413 -34.46 28.09 -5.56
N GLN A 414 -35.22 27.38 -6.39
CA GLN A 414 -36.65 27.58 -6.59
C GLN A 414 -37.53 26.62 -5.74
N LEU A 415 -36.92 25.90 -4.82
CA LEU A 415 -37.61 24.95 -3.94
C LEU A 415 -38.49 25.66 -2.92
N ASN A 416 -39.50 24.95 -2.44
CA ASN A 416 -40.27 25.39 -1.28
C ASN A 416 -39.42 25.32 0.01
N LEU A 417 -39.86 26.04 1.03
CA LEU A 417 -39.11 26.23 2.27
C LEU A 417 -38.64 24.92 2.96
N PRO A 418 -39.46 23.87 3.10
CA PRO A 418 -39.01 22.63 3.74
C PRO A 418 -37.91 21.91 2.97
N THR A 419 -38.02 21.75 1.64
CA THR A 419 -37.03 21.12 0.79
C THR A 419 -35.74 21.94 0.68
N PHE A 420 -35.86 23.28 0.68
CA PHE A 420 -34.70 24.13 0.69
C PHE A 420 -33.93 24.03 2.01
N TRP A 421 -34.65 23.97 3.12
CA TRP A 421 -34.04 23.79 4.43
C TRP A 421 -33.34 22.43 4.55
N ASP A 422 -33.94 21.34 4.08
CA ASP A 422 -33.34 20.01 4.09
C ASP A 422 -32.05 19.99 3.25
N LEU A 423 -32.08 20.55 2.03
CA LEU A 423 -30.88 20.68 1.16
C LEU A 423 -29.76 21.44 1.88
N LYS A 424 -30.09 22.58 2.51
CA LYS A 424 -29.13 23.35 3.31
C LYS A 424 -28.51 22.49 4.42
N GLN A 425 -29.31 21.73 5.17
CA GLN A 425 -28.79 20.89 6.26
C GLN A 425 -27.88 19.78 5.74
N ARG A 426 -28.20 19.14 4.64
CA ARG A 426 -27.36 18.11 4.02
C ARG A 426 -26.02 18.69 3.59
N LEU A 427 -25.98 19.85 2.96
CA LEU A 427 -24.75 20.54 2.57
C LEU A 427 -23.91 20.91 3.79
N LEU A 428 -24.50 21.51 4.82
CA LEU A 428 -23.78 21.93 6.02
C LEU A 428 -23.26 20.73 6.82
N ASN A 429 -24.03 19.65 6.95
CA ASN A 429 -23.59 18.47 7.69
C ASN A 429 -22.33 17.86 7.10
N LYS A 430 -22.18 17.89 5.78
CA LYS A 430 -21.02 17.27 5.13
C LYS A 430 -19.89 18.28 4.88
N TYR A 431 -20.20 19.51 4.52
CA TYR A 431 -19.19 20.45 3.98
C TYR A 431 -18.96 21.70 4.85
N LYS A 432 -19.50 21.77 6.06
CA LYS A 432 -19.33 22.91 7.00
C LYS A 432 -17.86 23.30 7.23
N SER A 433 -16.95 22.35 7.13
CA SER A 433 -15.51 22.61 7.29
C SER A 433 -14.89 23.31 6.07
N TYR A 434 -15.51 23.24 4.92
CA TYR A 434 -14.96 23.69 3.64
C TYR A 434 -15.70 24.89 3.05
N MET A 435 -16.99 25.06 3.38
CA MET A 435 -17.82 26.13 2.85
C MET A 435 -18.58 26.88 3.96
N ASP A 436 -18.83 28.14 3.70
CA ASP A 436 -19.72 28.99 4.50
C ASP A 436 -20.88 29.47 3.61
N LEU A 437 -22.11 29.13 4.01
CA LEU A 437 -23.31 29.55 3.28
C LEU A 437 -23.64 31.00 3.65
N THR A 438 -23.14 31.96 2.85
CA THR A 438 -23.27 33.38 3.08
C THR A 438 -24.68 33.91 2.78
N ALA A 439 -25.37 33.32 1.81
CA ALA A 439 -26.74 33.67 1.46
C ALA A 439 -27.56 32.48 0.99
N LEU A 440 -28.87 32.58 1.19
CA LEU A 440 -29.89 31.64 0.72
C LEU A 440 -30.89 32.46 -0.12
N LEU A 441 -30.91 32.24 -1.44
CA LEU A 441 -31.62 33.13 -2.36
C LEU A 441 -32.63 32.33 -3.21
N PRO A 442 -33.83 32.82 -3.40
CA PRO A 442 -34.67 32.39 -4.49
C PRO A 442 -34.09 32.89 -5.84
N VAL A 443 -34.33 32.16 -6.92
CA VAL A 443 -33.71 32.44 -8.23
C VAL A 443 -34.01 33.82 -8.78
N TYR A 444 -35.20 34.34 -8.53
CA TYR A 444 -35.57 35.70 -9.01
C TYR A 444 -34.75 36.84 -8.38
N MET A 445 -34.05 36.57 -7.27
CA MET A 445 -33.19 37.55 -6.61
C MET A 445 -31.81 37.70 -7.29
N LYS A 446 -31.52 36.90 -8.33
CA LYS A 446 -30.22 36.85 -9.01
C LYS A 446 -29.69 38.22 -9.39
N ASP A 447 -30.56 39.08 -10.01
CA ASP A 447 -30.14 40.38 -10.53
C ASP A 447 -30.09 41.48 -9.46
N ASN A 448 -30.60 41.18 -8.26
CA ASN A 448 -30.67 42.11 -7.13
C ASN A 448 -29.73 41.81 -5.97
N TYR A 449 -28.89 40.77 -6.10
CA TYR A 449 -27.93 40.39 -5.05
C TYR A 449 -26.50 40.66 -5.52
N ASP A 450 -25.70 41.22 -4.62
CA ASP A 450 -24.28 41.45 -4.87
C ASP A 450 -23.48 40.15 -4.62
N PHE A 451 -23.04 39.49 -5.70
CA PHE A 451 -22.18 38.32 -5.66
C PHE A 451 -20.69 38.64 -5.55
N SER A 452 -20.32 39.90 -5.35
CA SER A 452 -18.93 40.25 -5.13
C SER A 452 -18.37 39.50 -3.92
N GLY A 453 -17.33 38.73 -4.17
CA GLY A 453 -16.75 37.90 -3.14
C GLY A 453 -17.46 36.58 -2.88
N THR A 454 -18.35 36.12 -3.73
CA THR A 454 -18.87 34.75 -3.73
C THR A 454 -17.92 33.84 -4.50
N ASP A 455 -17.49 32.72 -3.87
CA ASP A 455 -16.60 31.76 -4.50
C ASP A 455 -17.37 30.68 -5.28
N LEU A 456 -18.59 30.33 -4.82
CA LEU A 456 -19.40 29.26 -5.37
C LEU A 456 -20.89 29.58 -5.27
N VAL A 457 -21.64 29.31 -6.33
CA VAL A 457 -23.10 29.24 -6.31
C VAL A 457 -23.54 27.80 -6.46
N ILE A 458 -24.29 27.28 -5.51
CA ILE A 458 -24.97 25.99 -5.60
C ILE A 458 -26.42 26.25 -5.97
N THR A 459 -26.91 25.61 -7.03
CA THR A 459 -28.27 25.86 -7.51
C THR A 459 -29.01 24.54 -7.81
N THR A 460 -30.33 24.57 -7.64
CA THR A 460 -31.24 23.50 -8.10
C THR A 460 -32.03 23.91 -9.37
N ALA A 461 -31.82 25.12 -9.86
CA ALA A 461 -32.38 25.61 -11.11
C ALA A 461 -31.40 25.40 -12.26
N ASP A 462 -31.91 25.54 -13.48
CA ASP A 462 -31.09 25.38 -14.68
C ASP A 462 -29.84 26.29 -14.62
N LYS A 463 -28.69 25.72 -15.02
CA LYS A 463 -27.40 26.43 -14.98
C LYS A 463 -27.38 27.64 -15.91
N GLU A 464 -28.07 27.58 -17.03
CA GLU A 464 -28.19 28.72 -17.96
C GLU A 464 -28.91 29.93 -17.32
N ILE A 465 -29.90 29.66 -16.44
CA ILE A 465 -30.63 30.67 -15.72
C ILE A 465 -29.81 31.29 -14.56
N THR A 466 -28.94 30.47 -13.94
CA THR A 466 -28.24 30.85 -12.70
C THR A 466 -26.75 31.16 -12.88
N SER A 467 -26.20 31.01 -14.10
CA SER A 467 -24.81 31.36 -14.39
C SER A 467 -24.50 32.83 -14.13
N LEU A 468 -23.39 33.09 -13.45
CA LEU A 468 -22.94 34.43 -13.04
C LEU A 468 -21.50 34.65 -13.56
N PRO A 469 -21.21 35.82 -14.13
CA PRO A 469 -19.84 36.15 -14.54
C PRO A 469 -18.90 36.17 -13.32
N GLY A 470 -17.79 35.48 -13.41
CA GLY A 470 -16.76 35.44 -12.37
C GLY A 470 -17.05 34.59 -11.16
N CYS A 471 -18.17 33.84 -11.15
CA CYS A 471 -18.51 32.92 -10.08
C CYS A 471 -18.85 31.53 -10.64
N GLU A 472 -18.25 30.47 -10.09
CA GLU A 472 -18.55 29.09 -10.53
C GLU A 472 -19.91 28.66 -9.98
N THR A 473 -20.71 28.00 -10.84
CA THR A 473 -22.06 27.56 -10.51
C THR A 473 -22.17 26.06 -10.63
N LEU A 474 -22.57 25.38 -9.56
CA LEU A 474 -22.83 23.95 -9.54
C LEU A 474 -24.33 23.67 -9.45
N LEU A 475 -24.84 22.94 -10.46
CA LEU A 475 -26.20 22.43 -10.46
C LEU A 475 -26.24 21.16 -9.58
N VAL A 476 -27.18 21.11 -8.66
CA VAL A 476 -27.42 19.93 -7.82
C VAL A 476 -28.90 19.56 -7.81
N SER A 477 -29.18 18.29 -7.57
CA SER A 477 -30.56 17.85 -7.35
C SER A 477 -31.04 18.27 -5.95
N PRO A 478 -32.36 18.46 -5.76
CA PRO A 478 -32.93 18.82 -4.46
C PRO A 478 -32.57 17.87 -3.32
N PHE A 479 -32.30 16.60 -3.61
CA PHE A 479 -32.02 15.56 -2.61
C PHE A 479 -30.56 15.10 -2.61
N LEU A 480 -29.69 15.75 -3.37
CA LEU A 480 -28.27 15.43 -3.54
C LEU A 480 -28.03 13.96 -3.92
N THR A 481 -27.88 13.71 -5.19
CA THR A 481 -27.51 12.39 -5.72
C THR A 481 -26.04 12.08 -5.47
N LYS A 482 -25.62 10.83 -5.70
CA LYS A 482 -24.22 10.45 -5.64
C LYS A 482 -23.35 11.32 -6.55
N THR A 483 -23.82 11.62 -7.75
CA THR A 483 -23.13 12.49 -8.73
C THR A 483 -22.98 13.91 -8.22
N ASP A 484 -24.01 14.47 -7.54
CA ASP A 484 -23.92 15.81 -6.95
C ASP A 484 -22.83 15.86 -5.86
N TYR A 485 -22.75 14.84 -5.02
CA TYR A 485 -21.66 14.74 -4.03
C TYR A 485 -20.29 14.64 -4.70
N GLU A 486 -20.15 13.83 -5.74
CA GLU A 486 -18.88 13.70 -6.50
C GLU A 486 -18.46 15.03 -7.13
N ASN A 487 -19.41 15.78 -7.71
CA ASN A 487 -19.14 17.10 -8.30
C ASN A 487 -18.73 18.14 -7.24
N LEU A 488 -19.43 18.16 -6.10
CA LEU A 488 -19.09 19.07 -4.99
C LEU A 488 -17.71 18.75 -4.41
N GLU A 489 -17.39 17.46 -4.22
CA GLU A 489 -16.08 17.02 -3.71
C GLU A 489 -14.97 17.35 -4.70
N SER A 490 -15.20 17.14 -5.99
CA SER A 490 -14.24 17.51 -7.05
C SER A 490 -13.99 19.01 -7.09
N TYR A 491 -15.02 19.83 -6.94
CA TYR A 491 -14.88 21.27 -6.88
C TYR A 491 -14.09 21.73 -5.65
N ILE A 492 -14.41 21.19 -4.46
CA ILE A 492 -13.70 21.52 -3.23
C ILE A 492 -12.22 21.13 -3.38
N LEU A 493 -11.94 19.93 -3.90
CA LEU A 493 -10.58 19.47 -4.12
C LEU A 493 -9.82 20.36 -5.11
N LYS A 494 -10.44 20.73 -6.24
CA LYS A 494 -9.88 21.69 -7.20
C LYS A 494 -9.45 22.98 -6.51
N ARG A 495 -10.34 23.58 -5.70
CA ARG A 495 -10.05 24.82 -4.96
C ARG A 495 -8.96 24.67 -3.91
N GLN A 496 -8.86 23.50 -3.27
CA GLN A 496 -7.76 23.19 -2.35
C GLN A 496 -6.42 23.11 -3.09
N LEU A 497 -6.39 22.45 -4.26
CA LEU A 497 -5.20 22.33 -5.09
C LEU A 497 -4.73 23.70 -5.62
N GLU A 498 -5.66 24.57 -6.01
CA GLU A 498 -5.34 25.93 -6.47
C GLU A 498 -4.56 26.77 -5.43
N ARG A 499 -4.63 26.41 -4.15
CA ARG A 499 -3.85 27.04 -3.08
C ARG A 499 -2.41 26.55 -2.98
N LEU A 500 -2.11 25.39 -3.56
CA LEU A 500 -0.79 24.77 -3.51
C LEU A 500 0.17 25.29 -4.58
N TYR A 501 -0.32 26.04 -5.56
CA TYR A 501 0.51 26.63 -6.62
C TYR A 501 0.22 28.11 -6.84
N ARG A 502 1.19 28.81 -7.41
CA ARG A 502 1.04 30.24 -7.71
C ARG A 502 0.15 30.46 -8.94
N PRO A 503 -0.80 31.41 -8.90
CA PRO A 503 -1.60 31.77 -10.07
C PRO A 503 -0.76 32.25 -11.27
N SER A 504 0.43 32.79 -11.02
CA SER A 504 1.37 33.28 -12.06
C SER A 504 2.12 32.20 -12.82
N LEU A 505 2.02 30.92 -12.42
CA LEU A 505 2.59 29.81 -13.15
C LEU A 505 1.84 29.60 -14.48
N PRO A 506 2.51 29.16 -15.56
CA PRO A 506 1.86 28.95 -16.84
C PRO A 506 0.74 27.90 -16.74
N SER A 507 -0.34 28.13 -17.48
CA SER A 507 -1.43 27.15 -17.61
C SER A 507 -0.99 25.94 -18.46
N LEU A 508 -1.74 24.85 -18.36
CA LEU A 508 -1.50 23.68 -19.23
C LEU A 508 -1.55 24.10 -20.72
N VAL A 509 -2.50 24.96 -21.12
CA VAL A 509 -2.64 25.42 -22.50
C VAL A 509 -1.38 26.18 -22.97
N GLU A 510 -0.88 27.12 -22.16
CA GLU A 510 0.36 27.86 -22.48
C GLU A 510 1.58 26.94 -22.60
N LEU A 511 1.65 25.90 -21.77
CA LEU A 511 2.72 24.90 -21.85
C LEU A 511 2.57 24.01 -23.08
N LEU A 512 1.35 23.58 -23.43
CA LEU A 512 1.06 22.79 -24.62
C LEU A 512 1.44 23.55 -25.91
N GLU A 513 1.19 24.87 -25.98
CA GLU A 513 1.55 25.70 -27.13
C GLU A 513 3.07 25.77 -27.37
N ASN A 514 3.86 25.69 -26.31
CA ASN A 514 5.33 25.81 -26.36
C ASN A 514 6.05 24.45 -26.17
N ALA A 515 5.34 23.33 -26.22
CA ALA A 515 5.88 22.00 -26.01
C ALA A 515 6.61 21.43 -27.24
N PHE A 516 7.45 20.42 -27.03
CA PHE A 516 7.87 19.50 -28.07
C PHE A 516 6.71 18.55 -28.41
N TRP A 517 6.52 18.26 -29.71
CA TRP A 517 5.38 17.46 -30.17
C TRP A 517 5.81 16.30 -31.07
N HIS A 518 5.31 15.11 -30.76
CA HIS A 518 5.41 13.90 -31.54
C HIS A 518 4.00 13.37 -31.80
N GLU A 519 3.50 13.59 -32.98
CA GLU A 519 2.11 13.26 -33.32
C GLU A 519 1.99 11.88 -33.94
N GLN A 520 0.94 11.13 -33.58
CA GLN A 520 0.54 9.87 -34.17
C GLN A 520 1.66 8.83 -34.25
N ILE A 521 2.39 8.64 -33.14
CA ILE A 521 3.46 7.65 -33.07
C ILE A 521 2.87 6.24 -33.22
N GLY A 522 3.42 5.46 -34.19
CA GLY A 522 2.95 4.12 -34.54
C GLY A 522 3.53 2.98 -33.69
N THR A 523 4.29 3.26 -32.63
CA THR A 523 4.86 2.21 -31.77
C THR A 523 3.87 1.70 -30.73
N GLU A 524 3.97 0.42 -30.38
CA GLU A 524 3.24 -0.21 -29.27
C GLU A 524 4.11 -0.32 -27.98
N ASP A 525 5.38 0.06 -28.06
CA ASP A 525 6.29 0.03 -26.93
C ASP A 525 6.23 1.34 -26.11
N TYR A 526 5.67 1.25 -24.93
CA TYR A 526 5.49 2.36 -24.01
C TYR A 526 6.82 3.00 -23.58
N PHE A 527 7.84 2.18 -23.33
CA PHE A 527 9.13 2.66 -22.84
C PHE A 527 9.93 3.39 -23.92
N SER A 528 9.84 2.96 -25.16
CA SER A 528 10.44 3.68 -26.29
C SER A 528 9.87 5.09 -26.47
N VAL A 529 8.57 5.29 -26.18
CA VAL A 529 7.96 6.63 -26.20
C VAL A 529 8.50 7.48 -25.05
N ILE A 530 8.67 6.92 -23.85
CA ILE A 530 9.26 7.64 -22.71
C ILE A 530 10.69 8.10 -23.04
N GLU A 531 11.51 7.23 -23.63
CA GLU A 531 12.86 7.57 -24.05
C GLU A 531 12.87 8.71 -25.09
N LEU A 532 11.99 8.63 -26.09
CA LEU A 532 11.84 9.68 -27.11
C LEU A 532 11.55 11.05 -26.47
N LEU A 533 10.58 11.11 -25.57
CA LEU A 533 10.20 12.35 -24.91
C LEU A 533 11.31 12.90 -24.00
N ALA A 534 12.02 12.03 -23.29
CA ALA A 534 13.14 12.45 -22.44
C ALA A 534 14.33 12.97 -23.26
N MET A 535 14.56 12.41 -24.46
CA MET A 535 15.62 12.86 -25.36
C MET A 535 15.42 14.28 -25.87
N ASP A 536 14.18 14.80 -25.98
CA ASP A 536 13.94 16.21 -26.28
C ASP A 536 14.60 17.13 -25.24
N PHE A 537 14.48 16.81 -23.98
CA PHE A 537 15.08 17.61 -22.91
C PHE A 537 16.58 17.40 -22.78
N ILE A 538 17.06 16.17 -22.92
CA ILE A 538 18.49 15.81 -22.82
C ILE A 538 19.26 16.44 -23.98
N SER A 539 18.77 16.31 -25.22
CA SER A 539 19.47 16.83 -26.42
C SER A 539 19.57 18.35 -26.43
N HIS A 540 18.60 19.04 -25.82
CA HIS A 540 18.61 20.50 -25.64
C HIS A 540 19.40 20.96 -24.40
N GLY A 541 19.94 20.02 -23.60
CA GLY A 541 20.68 20.34 -22.39
C GLY A 541 19.82 20.90 -21.25
N TYR A 542 18.50 20.67 -21.29
CA TYR A 542 17.60 21.14 -20.23
C TYR A 542 17.68 20.29 -18.98
N VAL A 543 17.93 18.99 -19.11
CA VAL A 543 18.10 18.03 -18.01
C VAL A 543 19.34 17.17 -18.23
N SER A 544 19.86 16.59 -17.15
CA SER A 544 20.93 15.59 -17.23
C SER A 544 20.41 14.22 -17.70
N PRO A 545 21.27 13.32 -18.19
CA PRO A 545 20.86 11.96 -18.60
C PRO A 545 20.17 11.14 -17.51
N GLU A 546 20.46 11.42 -16.23
CA GLU A 546 19.85 10.77 -15.09
C GLU A 546 18.33 11.02 -14.99
N TYR A 547 17.83 12.06 -15.66
CA TYR A 547 16.40 12.39 -15.72
C TYR A 547 15.58 11.21 -16.24
N LEU A 548 16.00 10.57 -17.33
CA LEU A 548 15.32 9.39 -17.87
C LEU A 548 15.23 8.26 -16.85
N THR A 549 16.34 7.95 -16.18
CA THR A 549 16.38 6.91 -15.15
C THR A 549 15.44 7.23 -13.98
N ALA A 550 15.37 8.49 -13.58
CA ALA A 550 14.50 8.95 -12.50
C ALA A 550 13.01 8.85 -12.88
N VAL A 551 12.65 9.22 -14.12
CA VAL A 551 11.28 9.08 -14.65
C VAL A 551 10.88 7.60 -14.72
N LEU A 552 11.74 6.73 -15.27
CA LEU A 552 11.48 5.30 -15.38
C LEU A 552 11.32 4.63 -14.00
N ARG A 553 12.13 5.02 -13.02
CA ARG A 553 12.01 4.52 -11.64
C ARG A 553 10.66 4.93 -11.04
N ARG A 554 10.28 6.18 -11.22
CA ARG A 554 8.99 6.68 -10.73
C ARG A 554 7.83 5.94 -11.37
N GLU A 555 7.84 5.77 -12.69
CA GLU A 555 6.80 5.05 -13.43
C GLU A 555 6.72 3.57 -13.03
N SER A 556 7.85 2.94 -12.67
CA SER A 556 7.86 1.55 -12.19
C SER A 556 7.20 1.36 -10.81
N LEU A 557 7.26 2.40 -9.95
CA LEU A 557 6.62 2.38 -8.63
C LEU A 557 5.15 2.73 -8.73
N LEU A 558 4.82 3.78 -9.47
CA LEU A 558 3.46 4.25 -9.64
C LEU A 558 3.29 4.83 -11.03
N THR A 559 2.50 4.17 -11.86
CA THR A 559 2.10 4.77 -13.15
C THR A 559 1.12 5.91 -12.92
N PHE A 560 1.42 7.08 -13.50
CA PHE A 560 0.53 8.24 -13.52
C PHE A 560 -0.53 8.17 -14.64
N ALA A 561 -0.92 6.96 -15.03
CA ALA A 561 -2.03 6.66 -15.92
C ALA A 561 -3.34 6.57 -15.12
N PHE A 562 -3.81 7.69 -14.56
CA PHE A 562 -5.04 7.72 -13.76
C PHE A 562 -6.29 8.08 -14.57
N GLN A 563 -6.09 8.59 -15.78
CA GLN A 563 -7.14 8.89 -16.73
C GLN A 563 -7.12 7.86 -17.88
N PRO A 564 -8.27 7.53 -18.46
CA PRO A 564 -8.36 6.46 -19.46
C PRO A 564 -7.49 6.64 -20.70
N SER A 565 -6.87 7.79 -20.92
CA SER A 565 -6.13 8.07 -22.15
C SER A 565 -4.89 8.96 -22.01
N ILE A 566 -4.68 9.63 -20.88
CA ILE A 566 -3.56 10.56 -20.67
C ILE A 566 -2.68 10.09 -19.52
N VAL A 567 -1.36 10.18 -19.71
CA VAL A 567 -0.34 9.95 -18.67
C VAL A 567 0.49 11.20 -18.53
N LEU A 568 0.78 11.61 -17.29
CA LEU A 568 1.73 12.66 -16.96
C LEU A 568 2.99 12.03 -16.37
N LEU A 569 4.12 12.25 -17.02
CA LEU A 569 5.45 11.78 -16.60
C LEU A 569 6.31 12.96 -16.17
N TYR A 570 7.03 12.83 -15.10
CA TYR A 570 8.01 13.85 -14.66
C TYR A 570 8.96 13.29 -13.60
N SER A 571 10.00 14.05 -13.32
CA SER A 571 10.93 13.80 -12.23
C SER A 571 11.20 15.10 -11.49
N ILE A 572 11.55 14.98 -10.20
CA ILE A 572 12.05 16.11 -9.39
C ILE A 572 13.50 16.49 -9.73
N THR A 573 14.14 15.78 -10.67
CA THR A 573 15.48 16.16 -11.17
C THR A 573 15.42 17.57 -11.75
N PRO A 574 16.28 18.48 -11.31
CA PRO A 574 16.25 19.87 -11.73
C PRO A 574 16.40 20.03 -13.26
N SER A 575 15.60 20.90 -13.85
CA SER A 575 15.70 21.32 -15.24
C SER A 575 16.13 22.79 -15.36
N ALA A 576 16.91 23.09 -16.38
CA ALA A 576 17.26 24.47 -16.70
C ALA A 576 16.08 25.28 -17.28
N ARG A 577 15.03 24.57 -17.77
CA ARG A 577 13.84 25.19 -18.36
C ARG A 577 12.58 24.40 -18.01
N THR A 578 11.50 25.10 -17.69
CA THR A 578 10.18 24.50 -17.57
C THR A 578 9.57 24.33 -18.95
N CYS A 579 9.32 23.08 -19.35
CA CYS A 579 8.73 22.74 -20.65
C CYS A 579 8.08 21.35 -20.63
N LEU A 580 7.28 21.09 -21.67
CA LEU A 580 6.66 19.79 -21.89
C LEU A 580 7.19 19.14 -23.18
N SER A 581 7.21 17.81 -23.20
CA SER A 581 7.30 16.99 -24.39
C SER A 581 6.11 16.05 -24.44
N ILE A 582 5.47 15.94 -25.60
CA ILE A 582 4.15 15.32 -25.75
C ILE A 582 4.16 14.36 -26.92
N ALA A 583 3.66 13.15 -26.65
CA ALA A 583 3.41 12.17 -27.68
C ALA A 583 1.91 11.86 -27.77
N THR A 584 1.36 11.92 -28.97
CA THR A 584 0.06 11.30 -29.29
C THR A 584 0.29 10.00 -30.06
N LEU A 585 -0.46 8.96 -29.74
CA LEU A 585 -0.27 7.63 -30.30
C LEU A 585 -1.27 7.36 -31.42
N GLU A 586 -0.85 6.73 -32.51
CA GLU A 586 -1.75 6.28 -33.57
C GLU A 586 -2.71 5.21 -33.05
N HIS A 587 -2.18 4.25 -32.29
CA HIS A 587 -2.91 3.23 -31.58
C HIS A 587 -2.73 3.38 -30.08
N ARG A 588 -3.78 3.01 -29.29
CA ARG A 588 -3.68 3.11 -27.83
C ARG A 588 -2.82 1.98 -27.26
N ILE A 589 -1.82 2.33 -26.50
CA ILE A 589 -0.98 1.38 -25.78
C ILE A 589 -1.70 0.96 -24.48
N LYS A 590 -1.74 -0.35 -24.22
CA LYS A 590 -2.25 -0.88 -22.95
C LYS A 590 -1.12 -0.91 -21.93
N GLN A 591 -1.22 -0.05 -20.91
CA GLN A 591 -0.33 -0.04 -19.76
C GLN A 591 -1.15 -0.31 -18.50
N ASN A 592 -0.89 -1.44 -17.83
CA ASN A 592 -1.69 -1.93 -16.72
C ASN A 592 -3.20 -2.03 -17.08
N SER A 593 -4.05 -1.31 -16.36
CA SER A 593 -5.51 -1.28 -16.59
C SER A 593 -5.95 -0.22 -17.60
N TYR A 594 -5.03 0.65 -18.06
CA TYR A 594 -5.33 1.83 -18.86
C TYR A 594 -4.96 1.67 -20.33
N LYS A 595 -5.72 2.34 -21.20
CA LYS A 595 -5.47 2.43 -22.64
C LYS A 595 -5.04 3.85 -22.99
N ILE A 596 -3.74 4.07 -23.02
CA ILE A 596 -3.10 5.38 -23.17
C ILE A 596 -3.17 5.84 -24.62
N ARG A 597 -3.52 7.11 -24.84
CA ARG A 597 -3.50 7.80 -26.13
C ARG A 597 -2.46 8.90 -26.15
N THR A 598 -2.32 9.64 -25.06
CA THR A 598 -1.43 10.80 -24.96
C THR A 598 -0.49 10.65 -23.79
N ILE A 599 0.79 10.86 -24.02
CA ILE A 599 1.83 10.86 -22.99
C ILE A 599 2.40 12.28 -22.93
N ILE A 600 2.33 12.90 -21.77
CA ILE A 600 2.85 14.22 -21.48
C ILE A 600 4.02 14.05 -20.54
N MET A 601 5.20 14.53 -20.91
CA MET A 601 6.37 14.56 -20.04
C MET A 601 6.70 16.00 -19.68
N ALA A 602 6.98 16.27 -18.39
CA ALA A 602 7.26 17.61 -17.88
C ALA A 602 8.67 17.69 -17.28
N ALA A 603 9.46 18.65 -17.74
CA ALA A 603 10.72 19.07 -17.13
C ALA A 603 10.47 20.39 -16.41
N LEU A 604 10.80 20.48 -15.12
CA LEU A 604 10.47 21.64 -14.26
C LEU A 604 11.74 22.26 -13.69
N ARG A 605 11.81 23.61 -13.72
CA ARG A 605 12.83 24.32 -12.96
C ARG A 605 12.54 24.19 -11.45
N PRO A 606 13.54 24.28 -10.58
CA PRO A 606 13.35 24.18 -9.13
C PRO A 606 12.32 25.18 -8.58
N GLU A 607 12.31 26.40 -9.09
CA GLU A 607 11.35 27.44 -8.69
C GLU A 607 9.90 27.19 -9.16
N ASP A 608 9.73 26.33 -10.17
CA ASP A 608 8.42 26.00 -10.76
C ASP A 608 7.90 24.62 -10.31
N THR A 609 8.51 23.99 -9.32
CA THR A 609 8.13 22.63 -8.87
C THR A 609 6.65 22.52 -8.52
N THR A 610 6.05 23.55 -7.93
CA THR A 610 4.61 23.60 -7.61
C THR A 610 3.70 23.57 -8.84
N LEU A 611 4.23 23.78 -10.05
CA LEU A 611 3.49 23.65 -11.31
C LEU A 611 2.94 22.23 -11.48
N ILE A 612 3.58 21.23 -10.89
CA ILE A 612 3.08 19.85 -10.94
C ILE A 612 1.67 19.73 -10.36
N PHE A 613 1.36 20.48 -9.30
CA PHE A 613 0.03 20.48 -8.69
C PHE A 613 -1.01 21.10 -9.63
N ARG A 614 -0.61 22.13 -10.40
CA ARG A 614 -1.46 22.71 -11.44
C ARG A 614 -1.72 21.73 -12.56
N LEU A 615 -0.67 21.06 -13.08
CA LEU A 615 -0.81 20.05 -14.13
C LEU A 615 -1.68 18.88 -13.68
N ILE A 616 -1.50 18.40 -12.45
CA ILE A 616 -2.36 17.37 -11.85
C ILE A 616 -3.80 17.86 -11.78
N ASN A 617 -4.03 19.11 -11.31
CA ASN A 617 -5.36 19.67 -11.21
C ASN A 617 -6.04 19.75 -12.59
N GLU A 618 -5.37 20.34 -13.59
CA GLU A 618 -5.93 20.57 -14.92
C GLU A 618 -6.11 19.25 -15.72
N LEU A 619 -5.28 18.23 -15.48
CA LEU A 619 -5.36 16.94 -16.19
C LEU A 619 -6.28 15.92 -15.52
N TYR A 620 -6.31 15.85 -14.19
CA TYR A 620 -6.98 14.77 -13.46
C TYR A 620 -8.24 15.19 -12.70
N TYR A 621 -8.41 16.48 -12.46
CA TYR A 621 -9.62 17.03 -11.85
C TYR A 621 -10.34 18.06 -12.76
N PRO A 622 -10.38 17.83 -14.08
CA PRO A 622 -11.02 18.77 -14.98
C PRO A 622 -12.54 18.67 -14.85
N GLY A 623 -13.21 19.75 -15.21
CA GLY A 623 -14.66 19.79 -15.36
C GLY A 623 -15.19 19.08 -16.61
N PHE A 624 -14.40 18.20 -17.28
CA PHE A 624 -14.76 17.49 -18.49
C PHE A 624 -14.81 15.98 -18.31
N ASN A 625 -15.49 15.27 -19.23
CA ASN A 625 -15.48 13.82 -19.25
C ASN A 625 -14.12 13.31 -19.78
N PRO A 626 -13.32 12.59 -18.95
CA PRO A 626 -12.03 12.06 -19.37
C PRO A 626 -12.07 11.15 -20.60
N ASN A 627 -13.23 10.60 -20.90
CA ASN A 627 -13.42 9.76 -22.08
C ASN A 627 -13.32 10.54 -23.40
N ASP A 628 -13.54 11.83 -23.38
CA ASP A 628 -13.49 12.67 -24.58
C ASP A 628 -12.05 12.81 -25.10
N THR A 629 -11.05 12.77 -24.23
CA THR A 629 -9.64 12.82 -24.62
C THR A 629 -9.15 11.58 -25.39
N ARG A 630 -9.91 10.47 -25.39
CA ARG A 630 -9.55 9.23 -26.10
C ARG A 630 -9.46 9.39 -27.63
N PHE A 631 -10.12 10.40 -28.18
CA PHE A 631 -10.20 10.64 -29.62
C PHE A 631 -9.21 11.69 -30.11
N LEU A 632 -8.56 12.42 -29.20
CA LEU A 632 -7.61 13.49 -29.54
C LEU A 632 -6.31 12.87 -30.03
N LYS A 633 -5.90 13.20 -31.27
CA LYS A 633 -4.73 12.63 -31.92
C LYS A 633 -3.69 13.66 -32.34
N THR A 634 -4.11 14.90 -32.50
CA THR A 634 -3.25 15.97 -32.97
C THR A 634 -3.05 17.06 -31.92
N ARG A 635 -2.01 17.86 -32.10
CA ARG A 635 -1.70 19.04 -31.28
C ARG A 635 -2.89 19.98 -31.23
N GLU A 636 -3.46 20.31 -32.40
CA GLU A 636 -4.55 21.25 -32.51
C GLU A 636 -5.81 20.78 -31.78
N GLU A 637 -6.14 19.50 -31.91
CA GLU A 637 -7.28 18.89 -31.21
C GLU A 637 -7.08 18.95 -29.68
N LEU A 638 -5.86 18.62 -29.19
CA LEU A 638 -5.58 18.60 -27.75
C LEU A 638 -5.60 20.02 -27.17
N ILE A 639 -4.94 20.97 -27.81
CA ILE A 639 -4.95 22.39 -27.38
C ILE A 639 -6.37 22.97 -27.45
N GLY A 640 -7.08 22.71 -28.54
CA GLY A 640 -8.45 23.16 -28.73
C GLY A 640 -9.42 22.59 -27.68
N PHE A 641 -9.19 21.38 -27.22
CA PHE A 641 -9.95 20.75 -26.16
C PHE A 641 -9.72 21.47 -24.82
N PHE A 642 -8.46 21.63 -24.38
CA PHE A 642 -8.14 22.26 -23.11
C PHE A 642 -8.40 23.78 -23.05
N ARG A 643 -8.53 24.46 -24.20
CA ARG A 643 -8.98 25.86 -24.24
C ARG A 643 -10.49 26.04 -23.98
N LYS A 644 -11.29 25.00 -24.21
CA LYS A 644 -12.76 25.02 -24.03
C LYS A 644 -13.18 24.57 -22.63
N THR A 645 -12.30 23.90 -21.93
CA THR A 645 -12.51 23.43 -20.56
C THR A 645 -11.95 24.39 -19.53
#